data_0fda77ba5abbcf80b16e215544903e40
#
_entry.id   0fda77ba5abbcf80b16e215544903e40
#
_cell.length_a   1.000
_cell.length_b   1.000
_cell.length_c   1.000
_cell.angle_alpha   90.00
_cell.angle_beta   90.00
_cell.angle_gamma   90.00
#
_symmetry.space_group_name_H-M   'P 1'
#
loop_
_entity.id
_entity.type
_entity.pdbx_description
1 polymer ?
#
loop_
_entity_poly.entity_id
_entity_poly.type
_entity_poly.pdbx_seq_one_letter_code
_entity_poly.pdbx_strand_id
1 'polypeptide(L)'
;MKTLKFGGTSVSDATNISRVLDIVAAAAREDRVVVVCSAMSGVTDMLVRLADCCRASSDPAALSDAQSVSCPGSASAVSAASSDPATLSPGAAELIRSLSERHRAAAARLFSSDRLASVTDALDNHLSKLTALCLELSAANAASAADAASVALSSSVAPSSAALRASIEGTGELLSTTIIAAKLTDEAFPTTWLDSRELVIRDDMPLTYRKIREAVQQRPETRIFVAPGFVARNSDGSACTLGRGGSDYSASIFAAALDASDLQIWTDVSGILSANPKQVPSARSIDEMSYEAAFAMASNGAKVLYAPAVAPAREAGIAIRILNTFRPSDPGTVILSRPEPQQCSWVGLADKSIDGQSLITLICEGPLDSETALRRSVSALRQAGIAPLDCSAGDSCIRLSVQPQLCSAALAAVHNEFFQRQDSRVLSLYIAGRGAVGRELERLIGSGLARRSGKSLVIKAISSDRGFVDNLLSHPDRGAVFVDCTDSEDIWRKYAALLDAGFNIVTSNRRSIAVPYVEYRAMKQAALRNGLFLRYETTVGASLPMLETIARSSSCGDRVSSIEAVVSCTLNYVLSSPLPFVEALEQAREAGLTEKDPQDDLGGKDALRKLLILAREAGVPLDAEDVEIEPVAPDSCPDKDMRFVASLVRDKSCASGYKARIALCKVGPEHPAHWLRGTDNAIIIRSLYHPTPLVILGPGEGAELAAGSILNDILL
;
A
#
# COMPACT_ATOMS: atom_id res chain seq x y z
N MET A 1 1.38 -30.08 -15.00
CA MET A 1 -0.09 -29.79 -14.97
C MET A 1 -0.33 -28.66 -13.99
N LYS A 2 -1.22 -27.71 -14.31
CA LYS A 2 -1.58 -26.59 -13.41
C LYS A 2 -2.99 -26.83 -12.83
N THR A 3 -3.21 -26.37 -11.60
CA THR A 3 -4.55 -26.37 -11.01
C THR A 3 -5.02 -24.93 -10.83
N LEU A 4 -6.17 -24.59 -11.42
CA LEU A 4 -6.76 -23.26 -11.39
C LEU A 4 -8.06 -23.31 -10.58
N LYS A 5 -8.20 -22.46 -9.55
CA LYS A 5 -9.44 -22.34 -8.79
C LYS A 5 -10.07 -20.98 -9.02
N PHE A 6 -11.36 -20.95 -9.28
CA PHE A 6 -12.13 -19.72 -9.45
C PHE A 6 -13.19 -19.59 -8.37
N GLY A 7 -13.18 -18.42 -7.68
CA GLY A 7 -14.16 -18.09 -6.64
C GLY A 7 -15.51 -17.69 -7.22
N GLY A 8 -16.54 -17.60 -6.36
CA GLY A 8 -17.91 -17.27 -6.77
C GLY A 8 -18.06 -15.92 -7.47
N THR A 9 -17.26 -14.91 -7.11
CA THR A 9 -17.22 -13.61 -7.79
C THR A 9 -16.68 -13.72 -9.21
N SER A 10 -15.71 -14.62 -9.44
CA SER A 10 -15.12 -14.88 -10.75
C SER A 10 -16.09 -15.56 -11.72
N VAL A 11 -17.08 -16.27 -11.22
CA VAL A 11 -18.09 -17.01 -12.01
C VAL A 11 -19.51 -16.47 -11.81
N SER A 12 -19.66 -15.22 -11.34
CA SER A 12 -20.96 -14.66 -10.93
C SER A 12 -22.00 -14.49 -12.04
N ASP A 13 -21.54 -14.33 -13.27
CA ASP A 13 -22.36 -14.07 -14.47
C ASP A 13 -21.63 -14.45 -15.76
N ALA A 14 -22.32 -14.37 -16.89
CA ALA A 14 -21.78 -14.71 -18.21
C ALA A 14 -20.51 -13.94 -18.59
N THR A 15 -20.44 -12.65 -18.28
CA THR A 15 -19.28 -11.81 -18.61
C THR A 15 -18.04 -12.26 -17.82
N ASN A 16 -18.23 -12.59 -16.55
CA ASN A 16 -17.15 -13.06 -15.69
C ASN A 16 -16.73 -14.49 -16.07
N ILE A 17 -17.69 -15.35 -16.41
CA ILE A 17 -17.40 -16.69 -16.95
C ILE A 17 -16.55 -16.55 -18.23
N SER A 18 -16.86 -15.65 -19.17
CA SER A 18 -16.03 -15.43 -20.35
C SER A 18 -14.58 -15.11 -20.02
N ARG A 19 -14.32 -14.27 -19.01
CA ARG A 19 -12.95 -13.99 -18.54
C ARG A 19 -12.27 -15.25 -17.98
N VAL A 20 -13.00 -16.04 -17.21
CA VAL A 20 -12.49 -17.34 -16.72
C VAL A 20 -12.10 -18.25 -17.87
N LEU A 21 -12.91 -18.33 -18.93
CA LEU A 21 -12.62 -19.12 -20.12
C LEU A 21 -11.35 -18.65 -20.83
N ASP A 22 -11.15 -17.34 -20.97
CA ASP A 22 -9.93 -16.76 -21.55
C ASP A 22 -8.68 -17.15 -20.74
N ILE A 23 -8.75 -17.06 -19.41
CA ILE A 23 -7.66 -17.45 -18.51
C ILE A 23 -7.35 -18.95 -18.62
N VAL A 24 -8.38 -19.78 -18.59
CA VAL A 24 -8.26 -21.24 -18.72
C VAL A 24 -7.70 -21.62 -20.07
N ALA A 25 -8.18 -21.00 -21.16
CA ALA A 25 -7.68 -21.21 -22.50
C ALA A 25 -6.20 -20.85 -22.65
N ALA A 26 -5.78 -19.73 -22.05
CA ALA A 26 -4.37 -19.33 -22.03
C ALA A 26 -3.51 -20.37 -21.30
N ALA A 27 -3.91 -20.79 -20.11
CA ALA A 27 -3.19 -21.81 -19.34
C ALA A 27 -3.17 -23.18 -20.06
N ALA A 28 -4.29 -23.55 -20.70
CA ALA A 28 -4.40 -24.82 -21.41
C ALA A 28 -3.55 -24.88 -22.70
N ARG A 29 -3.14 -23.78 -23.29
CA ARG A 29 -2.16 -23.76 -24.40
C ARG A 29 -0.77 -24.18 -23.96
N GLU A 30 -0.42 -23.85 -22.71
CA GLU A 30 0.91 -24.15 -22.15
C GLU A 30 0.96 -25.58 -21.59
N ASP A 31 -0.01 -25.97 -20.76
CA ASP A 31 0.00 -27.25 -20.04
C ASP A 31 -1.43 -27.81 -19.92
N ARG A 32 -1.56 -29.06 -19.46
CA ARG A 32 -2.85 -29.62 -19.02
C ARG A 32 -3.31 -28.90 -17.76
N VAL A 33 -4.61 -28.63 -17.63
CA VAL A 33 -5.15 -27.89 -16.49
C VAL A 33 -6.31 -28.62 -15.82
N VAL A 34 -6.38 -28.49 -14.49
CA VAL A 34 -7.58 -28.78 -13.71
C VAL A 34 -8.19 -27.46 -13.27
N VAL A 35 -9.46 -27.28 -13.53
CA VAL A 35 -10.25 -26.08 -13.21
C VAL A 35 -11.24 -26.43 -12.13
N VAL A 36 -11.11 -25.85 -10.94
CA VAL A 36 -12.04 -26.01 -9.84
C VAL A 36 -12.85 -24.74 -9.66
N CYS A 37 -14.17 -24.82 -9.75
CA CYS A 37 -15.03 -23.65 -9.61
C CYS A 37 -15.96 -23.75 -8.41
N SER A 38 -16.18 -22.59 -7.79
CA SER A 38 -17.26 -22.39 -6.81
C SER A 38 -18.61 -22.20 -7.50
N ALA A 39 -19.69 -22.22 -6.72
CA ALA A 39 -20.99 -21.72 -7.15
C ALA A 39 -20.91 -20.24 -7.57
N MET A 40 -21.85 -19.76 -8.37
CA MET A 40 -22.00 -18.33 -8.66
C MET A 40 -22.21 -17.55 -7.36
N SER A 41 -21.68 -16.32 -7.30
CA SER A 41 -21.76 -15.47 -6.10
C SER A 41 -23.18 -15.39 -5.53
N GLY A 42 -23.36 -15.67 -4.23
CA GLY A 42 -24.66 -15.67 -3.55
C GLY A 42 -25.54 -16.90 -3.76
N VAL A 43 -25.15 -17.82 -4.65
CA VAL A 43 -25.92 -19.07 -4.89
C VAL A 43 -25.84 -19.99 -3.70
N THR A 44 -24.68 -20.13 -3.07
CA THR A 44 -24.52 -20.96 -1.86
C THR A 44 -25.42 -20.47 -0.72
N ASP A 45 -25.54 -19.16 -0.52
CA ASP A 45 -26.44 -18.59 0.49
C ASP A 45 -27.92 -18.88 0.17
N MET A 46 -28.29 -18.86 -1.11
CA MET A 46 -29.64 -19.25 -1.55
C MET A 46 -29.92 -20.71 -1.27
N LEU A 47 -28.94 -21.60 -1.49
CA LEU A 47 -29.09 -23.05 -1.25
C LEU A 47 -29.13 -23.38 0.26
N VAL A 48 -28.36 -22.67 1.09
CA VAL A 48 -28.46 -22.77 2.55
C VAL A 48 -29.86 -22.36 3.02
N ARG A 49 -30.36 -21.22 2.55
CA ARG A 49 -31.72 -20.77 2.85
C ARG A 49 -32.78 -21.76 2.33
N LEU A 50 -32.58 -22.35 1.17
CA LEU A 50 -33.44 -23.37 0.61
C LEU A 50 -33.52 -24.60 1.54
N ALA A 51 -32.36 -25.08 2.02
CA ALA A 51 -32.31 -26.19 2.96
C ALA A 51 -32.98 -25.85 4.31
N ASP A 52 -32.86 -24.60 4.75
CA ASP A 52 -33.55 -24.11 5.96
C ASP A 52 -35.06 -24.01 5.77
N CYS A 53 -35.55 -23.59 4.60
CA CYS A 53 -36.97 -23.62 4.26
C CYS A 53 -37.59 -25.03 4.28
N CYS A 54 -36.77 -26.05 4.04
CA CYS A 54 -37.20 -27.48 4.14
C CYS A 54 -37.23 -27.98 5.61
N ARG A 55 -36.77 -27.17 6.58
CA ARG A 55 -36.82 -27.50 8.03
C ARG A 55 -38.03 -26.87 8.75
N ALA A 56 -38.55 -25.77 8.27
CA ALA A 56 -39.52 -24.93 8.97
C ALA A 56 -40.97 -25.41 8.74
N SER A 57 -41.42 -26.42 9.48
CA SER A 57 -42.83 -26.73 9.54
C SER A 57 -43.46 -26.87 10.93
N SER A 58 -42.79 -26.42 12.02
CA SER A 58 -43.36 -26.58 13.39
C SER A 58 -43.18 -25.46 14.38
N ASP A 59 -42.65 -24.31 14.03
CA ASP A 59 -42.55 -23.21 15.03
C ASP A 59 -42.81 -21.82 14.39
N PRO A 60 -43.98 -21.17 14.68
CA PRO A 60 -44.23 -19.81 14.21
C PRO A 60 -43.48 -18.73 14.95
N ALA A 61 -42.73 -19.04 16.01
CA ALA A 61 -42.00 -18.07 16.84
C ALA A 61 -40.60 -17.73 16.33
N ALA A 62 -40.02 -18.54 15.43
CA ALA A 62 -38.67 -18.32 14.91
C ALA A 62 -38.56 -17.32 13.74
N LEU A 63 -39.67 -16.73 13.30
CA LEU A 63 -39.73 -15.79 12.17
C LEU A 63 -39.54 -14.31 12.57
N SER A 64 -39.35 -13.99 13.86
CA SER A 64 -39.25 -12.59 14.34
C SER A 64 -37.85 -11.98 14.27
N ASP A 65 -36.77 -12.76 14.14
CA ASP A 65 -35.39 -12.24 14.21
C ASP A 65 -34.67 -12.04 12.86
N ALA A 66 -35.37 -12.22 11.73
CA ALA A 66 -34.83 -12.01 10.40
C ALA A 66 -35.37 -10.75 9.70
N GLN A 67 -35.60 -9.67 10.44
CA GLN A 67 -35.98 -8.37 9.88
C GLN A 67 -34.84 -7.38 9.99
N SER A 68 -34.10 -7.19 8.89
CA SER A 68 -33.63 -5.88 8.45
C SER A 68 -32.86 -5.96 7.12
N VAL A 69 -33.56 -6.12 6.00
CA VAL A 69 -33.23 -5.43 4.73
C VAL A 69 -34.54 -5.23 3.98
N SER A 70 -35.04 -4.02 3.96
CA SER A 70 -36.27 -3.59 3.29
C SER A 70 -36.06 -3.43 1.79
N CYS A 71 -36.88 -4.14 0.98
CA CYS A 71 -37.27 -3.70 -0.35
C CYS A 71 -38.77 -3.40 -0.36
N PRO A 72 -39.25 -2.28 -0.91
CA PRO A 72 -40.67 -1.91 -0.88
C PRO A 72 -41.42 -2.51 -2.08
N GLY A 73 -42.55 -3.16 -1.80
CA GLY A 73 -43.56 -3.41 -2.82
C GLY A 73 -44.21 -4.77 -2.78
N SER A 74 -45.43 -4.78 -2.30
CA SER A 74 -46.52 -5.76 -2.37
C SER A 74 -46.80 -6.58 -1.11
N ALA A 75 -47.72 -6.05 -0.31
CA ALA A 75 -48.45 -6.81 0.68
C ALA A 75 -49.58 -7.60 -0.03
N SER A 76 -49.52 -8.93 0.04
CA SER A 76 -50.71 -9.77 -0.17
C SER A 76 -50.70 -10.93 0.84
N ALA A 77 -51.77 -11.16 1.47
CA ALA A 77 -52.08 -12.03 2.58
C ALA A 77 -51.53 -13.47 2.39
N VAL A 78 -50.76 -13.93 3.39
CA VAL A 78 -50.36 -15.34 3.50
C VAL A 78 -51.52 -16.08 4.17
N SER A 79 -52.25 -16.88 3.37
CA SER A 79 -53.18 -17.89 3.87
C SER A 79 -52.38 -19.08 4.39
N ALA A 80 -52.76 -19.64 5.52
CA ALA A 80 -52.20 -20.87 6.06
C ALA A 80 -52.25 -22.01 5.04
N ALA A 81 -51.09 -22.46 4.55
CA ALA A 81 -50.97 -23.55 3.59
C ALA A 81 -50.88 -24.89 4.31
N SER A 82 -51.60 -25.88 3.81
CA SER A 82 -51.67 -27.28 4.23
C SER A 82 -50.28 -27.93 4.26
N SER A 83 -49.96 -28.64 5.32
CA SER A 83 -48.75 -29.46 5.50
C SER A 83 -48.86 -30.81 4.79
N ASP A 84 -48.86 -30.83 3.48
CA ASP A 84 -48.70 -32.05 2.70
C ASP A 84 -47.18 -32.21 2.41
N PRO A 85 -46.49 -33.27 2.91
CA PRO A 85 -45.06 -33.49 2.70
C PRO A 85 -44.69 -33.75 1.22
N ALA A 86 -45.63 -33.81 0.32
CA ALA A 86 -45.42 -34.02 -1.13
C ALA A 86 -45.23 -32.69 -1.90
N THR A 87 -45.33 -31.52 -1.25
CA THR A 87 -45.22 -30.23 -1.94
C THR A 87 -44.16 -29.34 -1.28
N LEU A 88 -43.39 -28.68 -2.11
CA LEU A 88 -42.41 -27.67 -1.63
C LEU A 88 -43.12 -26.46 -1.02
N SER A 89 -42.53 -25.87 0.03
CA SER A 89 -43.02 -24.58 0.54
C SER A 89 -42.93 -23.50 -0.56
N PRO A 90 -43.84 -22.51 -0.58
CA PRO A 90 -43.77 -21.40 -1.55
C PRO A 90 -42.41 -20.69 -1.60
N GLY A 91 -41.74 -20.54 -0.46
CA GLY A 91 -40.41 -19.95 -0.37
C GLY A 91 -39.31 -20.81 -0.99
N ALA A 92 -39.38 -22.14 -0.82
CA ALA A 92 -38.47 -23.08 -1.47
C ALA A 92 -38.65 -23.09 -2.99
N ALA A 93 -39.89 -23.10 -3.48
CA ALA A 93 -40.19 -23.07 -4.92
C ALA A 93 -39.69 -21.79 -5.57
N GLU A 94 -39.81 -20.63 -4.89
CA GLU A 94 -39.29 -19.34 -5.35
C GLU A 94 -37.76 -19.32 -5.44
N LEU A 95 -37.05 -19.86 -4.45
CA LEU A 95 -35.59 -19.96 -4.46
C LEU A 95 -35.09 -20.86 -5.61
N ILE A 96 -35.73 -22.02 -5.86
CA ILE A 96 -35.40 -22.89 -6.98
C ILE A 96 -35.64 -22.18 -8.33
N ARG A 97 -36.74 -21.46 -8.47
CA ARG A 97 -37.04 -20.66 -9.67
C ARG A 97 -35.95 -19.60 -9.91
N SER A 98 -35.59 -18.85 -8.89
CA SER A 98 -34.54 -17.82 -8.97
C SER A 98 -33.17 -18.42 -9.32
N LEU A 99 -32.80 -19.57 -8.76
CA LEU A 99 -31.63 -20.35 -9.15
C LEU A 99 -31.63 -20.73 -10.60
N SER A 100 -32.78 -21.27 -11.09
CA SER A 100 -32.98 -21.66 -12.48
C SER A 100 -32.84 -20.50 -13.44
N GLU A 101 -33.55 -19.39 -13.19
CA GLU A 101 -33.50 -18.18 -14.00
C GLU A 101 -32.11 -17.64 -14.14
N ARG A 102 -31.37 -17.57 -13.03
CA ARG A 102 -30.00 -17.03 -12.99
C ARG A 102 -29.04 -17.85 -13.86
N HIS A 103 -29.03 -19.17 -13.73
CA HIS A 103 -28.14 -20.05 -14.49
C HIS A 103 -28.54 -20.13 -15.97
N ARG A 104 -29.80 -20.15 -16.26
CA ARG A 104 -30.34 -20.11 -17.66
C ARG A 104 -30.02 -18.78 -18.33
N ALA A 105 -30.14 -17.65 -17.62
CA ALA A 105 -29.75 -16.35 -18.14
C ALA A 105 -28.24 -16.26 -18.46
N ALA A 106 -27.41 -16.87 -17.64
CA ALA A 106 -25.97 -16.95 -17.92
C ALA A 106 -25.69 -17.84 -19.14
N ALA A 107 -26.33 -19.01 -19.23
CA ALA A 107 -26.22 -19.92 -20.38
C ALA A 107 -26.69 -19.25 -21.67
N ALA A 108 -27.86 -18.60 -21.67
CA ALA A 108 -28.42 -17.91 -22.84
C ALA A 108 -27.50 -16.83 -23.43
N ARG A 109 -26.62 -16.22 -22.60
CA ARG A 109 -25.63 -15.23 -23.07
C ARG A 109 -24.34 -15.85 -23.58
N LEU A 110 -24.05 -17.11 -23.23
CA LEU A 110 -22.80 -17.80 -23.57
C LEU A 110 -22.90 -18.72 -24.77
N PHE A 111 -24.09 -19.26 -25.04
CA PHE A 111 -24.30 -20.30 -26.08
C PHE A 111 -25.19 -19.85 -27.21
N SER A 112 -24.96 -20.39 -28.43
CA SER A 112 -25.85 -20.29 -29.57
C SER A 112 -27.10 -21.18 -29.34
N SER A 113 -28.17 -20.95 -30.12
CA SER A 113 -29.47 -21.64 -29.98
C SER A 113 -29.35 -23.17 -29.91
N ASP A 114 -28.50 -23.73 -30.78
CA ASP A 114 -28.40 -25.19 -30.93
C ASP A 114 -27.71 -25.85 -29.72
N ARG A 115 -26.74 -25.18 -29.17
CA ARG A 115 -26.00 -25.65 -27.98
C ARG A 115 -26.72 -25.34 -26.68
N LEU A 116 -27.44 -24.21 -26.63
CA LEU A 116 -28.19 -23.76 -25.47
C LEU A 116 -29.18 -24.80 -24.98
N ALA A 117 -29.90 -25.50 -25.90
CA ALA A 117 -30.86 -26.54 -25.54
C ALA A 117 -30.23 -27.65 -24.70
N SER A 118 -29.10 -28.22 -25.17
CA SER A 118 -28.41 -29.30 -24.45
C SER A 118 -27.86 -28.89 -23.10
N VAL A 119 -27.40 -27.62 -22.96
CA VAL A 119 -26.92 -27.09 -21.69
C VAL A 119 -28.08 -26.85 -20.74
N THR A 120 -29.20 -26.32 -21.24
CA THR A 120 -30.43 -26.14 -20.46
C THR A 120 -30.96 -27.45 -19.92
N ASP A 121 -30.99 -28.52 -20.75
CA ASP A 121 -31.40 -29.87 -20.32
C ASP A 121 -30.50 -30.41 -19.20
N ALA A 122 -29.18 -30.18 -19.29
CA ALA A 122 -28.26 -30.56 -18.23
C ALA A 122 -28.49 -29.79 -16.91
N LEU A 123 -28.76 -28.47 -17.00
CA LEU A 123 -29.13 -27.65 -15.85
C LEU A 123 -30.43 -28.10 -15.22
N ASP A 124 -31.45 -28.43 -16.04
CA ASP A 124 -32.75 -28.90 -15.58
C ASP A 124 -32.68 -30.25 -14.88
N ASN A 125 -31.77 -31.12 -15.31
CA ASN A 125 -31.50 -32.38 -14.61
C ASN A 125 -30.95 -32.11 -13.18
N HIS A 126 -30.02 -31.13 -13.01
CA HIS A 126 -29.55 -30.77 -11.68
C HIS A 126 -30.65 -30.13 -10.83
N LEU A 127 -31.48 -29.27 -11.40
CA LEU A 127 -32.58 -28.59 -10.70
C LEU A 127 -33.68 -29.55 -10.30
N SER A 128 -33.99 -30.56 -11.16
CA SER A 128 -34.93 -31.60 -10.83
C SER A 128 -34.44 -32.48 -9.66
N LYS A 129 -33.15 -32.83 -9.65
CA LYS A 129 -32.53 -33.53 -8.53
C LYS A 129 -32.55 -32.70 -7.26
N LEU A 130 -32.28 -31.38 -7.36
CA LEU A 130 -32.38 -30.46 -6.24
C LEU A 130 -33.77 -30.44 -5.65
N THR A 131 -34.81 -30.39 -6.50
CA THR A 131 -36.22 -30.44 -6.07
C THR A 131 -36.53 -31.74 -5.32
N ALA A 132 -36.08 -32.90 -5.84
CA ALA A 132 -36.24 -34.19 -5.16
C ALA A 132 -35.53 -34.20 -3.78
N LEU A 133 -34.29 -33.70 -3.69
CA LEU A 133 -33.55 -33.60 -2.42
C LEU A 133 -34.26 -32.72 -1.39
N CYS A 134 -34.90 -31.63 -1.83
CA CYS A 134 -35.68 -30.77 -0.94
C CYS A 134 -36.91 -31.47 -0.38
N LEU A 135 -37.62 -32.24 -1.23
CA LEU A 135 -38.75 -33.05 -0.80
C LEU A 135 -38.34 -34.15 0.18
N GLU A 136 -37.24 -34.85 -0.11
CA GLU A 136 -36.66 -35.86 0.79
C GLU A 136 -36.24 -35.26 2.13
N LEU A 137 -35.61 -34.10 2.12
CA LEU A 137 -35.21 -33.41 3.37
C LEU A 137 -36.44 -32.98 4.17
N SER A 138 -37.49 -32.47 3.53
CA SER A 138 -38.74 -32.10 4.17
C SER A 138 -39.41 -33.31 4.81
N ALA A 139 -39.48 -34.44 4.09
CA ALA A 139 -40.03 -35.69 4.61
C ALA A 139 -39.20 -36.25 5.78
N ALA A 140 -37.88 -36.26 5.70
CA ALA A 140 -36.99 -36.70 6.75
C ALA A 140 -37.13 -35.85 8.04
N ASN A 141 -37.31 -34.56 7.90
CA ASN A 141 -37.54 -33.67 9.03
C ASN A 141 -38.93 -33.85 9.65
N ALA A 142 -39.96 -34.10 8.85
CA ALA A 142 -41.30 -34.40 9.33
C ALA A 142 -41.33 -35.74 10.10
N ALA A 143 -40.66 -36.78 9.59
CA ALA A 143 -40.52 -38.07 10.27
C ALA A 143 -39.78 -37.94 11.61
N SER A 144 -38.68 -37.22 11.64
CA SER A 144 -37.90 -36.95 12.88
C SER A 144 -38.71 -36.21 13.94
N ALA A 145 -39.60 -35.31 13.54
CA ALA A 145 -40.53 -34.60 14.44
C ALA A 145 -41.62 -35.52 14.98
N ALA A 146 -42.05 -36.51 14.20
CA ALA A 146 -43.04 -37.48 14.60
C ALA A 146 -42.43 -38.59 15.52
N ASP A 147 -41.18 -39.03 15.27
CA ASP A 147 -40.49 -40.07 16.05
C ASP A 147 -39.96 -39.54 17.41
N ALA A 148 -39.84 -38.22 17.59
CA ALA A 148 -39.57 -37.65 18.92
C ALA A 148 -40.70 -37.99 19.93
N ALA A 149 -41.82 -38.52 19.46
CA ALA A 149 -42.98 -38.99 20.26
C ALA A 149 -43.04 -40.50 20.44
N SER A 150 -42.21 -41.34 19.75
CA SER A 150 -42.23 -42.78 19.89
C SER A 150 -40.88 -43.44 19.59
N VAL A 151 -40.32 -44.13 20.55
CA VAL A 151 -39.08 -44.91 20.42
C VAL A 151 -39.43 -46.27 19.79
N ALA A 152 -39.07 -46.52 18.53
CA ALA A 152 -38.95 -47.86 17.98
C ALA A 152 -38.09 -47.91 16.70
N LEU A 153 -37.24 -48.93 16.69
CA LEU A 153 -36.28 -49.33 15.64
C LEU A 153 -36.87 -49.47 14.25
N SER A 154 -36.29 -48.82 13.27
CA SER A 154 -36.30 -49.30 11.89
C SER A 154 -34.96 -49.00 11.20
N SER A 155 -34.22 -50.05 10.89
CA SER A 155 -33.01 -50.05 10.06
C SER A 155 -33.41 -49.91 8.59
N SER A 156 -33.45 -48.69 8.08
CA SER A 156 -33.41 -48.39 6.64
C SER A 156 -32.33 -47.42 6.32
N VAL A 157 -31.54 -47.70 5.29
CA VAL A 157 -30.40 -46.90 4.79
C VAL A 157 -30.93 -45.65 4.09
N ALA A 158 -31.69 -44.82 4.81
CA ALA A 158 -32.09 -43.50 4.32
C ALA A 158 -30.93 -42.50 4.57
N PRO A 159 -30.62 -41.63 3.60
CA PRO A 159 -29.58 -40.63 3.78
C PRO A 159 -29.92 -39.72 4.99
N SER A 160 -28.94 -39.43 5.82
CA SER A 160 -29.12 -38.54 6.98
C SER A 160 -29.53 -37.13 6.53
N SER A 161 -30.31 -36.40 7.33
CA SER A 161 -30.68 -35.01 7.03
C SER A 161 -29.45 -34.14 6.75
N ALA A 162 -28.31 -34.46 7.35
CA ALA A 162 -27.02 -33.77 7.09
C ALA A 162 -26.51 -34.06 5.68
N ALA A 163 -26.59 -35.28 5.18
CA ALA A 163 -26.18 -35.67 3.82
C ALA A 163 -27.08 -35.05 2.75
N LEU A 164 -28.40 -35.02 3.00
CA LEU A 164 -29.35 -34.34 2.11
C LEU A 164 -29.06 -32.82 2.04
N ARG A 165 -28.85 -32.20 3.16
CA ARG A 165 -28.46 -30.79 3.25
C ARG A 165 -27.17 -30.53 2.48
N ALA A 166 -26.11 -31.31 2.69
CA ALA A 166 -24.85 -31.19 1.96
C ALA A 166 -25.04 -31.31 0.42
N SER A 167 -25.93 -32.23 -0.03
CA SER A 167 -26.28 -32.40 -1.44
C SER A 167 -26.99 -31.16 -2.01
N ILE A 168 -27.91 -30.55 -1.25
CA ILE A 168 -28.58 -29.29 -1.62
C ILE A 168 -27.58 -28.18 -1.74
N GLU A 169 -26.76 -27.93 -0.69
CA GLU A 169 -25.77 -26.87 -0.63
C GLU A 169 -24.75 -26.97 -1.77
N GLY A 170 -24.33 -28.17 -2.17
CA GLY A 170 -23.35 -28.39 -3.22
C GLY A 170 -23.90 -28.31 -4.66
N THR A 171 -25.21 -28.11 -4.86
CA THR A 171 -25.80 -28.05 -6.21
C THR A 171 -25.29 -26.82 -6.99
N GLY A 172 -24.96 -25.75 -6.35
CA GLY A 172 -24.45 -24.52 -6.98
C GLY A 172 -23.17 -24.71 -7.79
N GLU A 173 -22.26 -25.50 -7.26
CA GLU A 173 -20.99 -25.84 -7.91
C GLU A 173 -21.22 -26.78 -9.10
N LEU A 174 -22.20 -27.67 -9.03
CA LEU A 174 -22.58 -28.53 -10.16
C LEU A 174 -23.14 -27.70 -11.31
N LEU A 175 -24.02 -26.75 -11.01
CA LEU A 175 -24.61 -25.85 -12.02
C LEU A 175 -23.57 -24.98 -12.71
N SER A 176 -22.71 -24.32 -11.97
CA SER A 176 -21.68 -23.44 -12.52
C SER A 176 -20.65 -24.19 -13.37
N THR A 177 -20.16 -25.33 -12.89
CA THR A 177 -19.17 -26.14 -13.61
C THR A 177 -19.74 -26.83 -14.85
N THR A 178 -21.03 -27.16 -14.88
CA THR A 178 -21.74 -27.67 -16.08
C THR A 178 -21.67 -26.61 -17.19
N ILE A 179 -22.00 -25.36 -16.92
CA ILE A 179 -21.92 -24.27 -17.89
C ILE A 179 -20.48 -24.09 -18.41
N ILE A 180 -19.49 -24.03 -17.50
CA ILE A 180 -18.09 -23.79 -17.84
C ILE A 180 -17.53 -24.96 -18.69
N ALA A 181 -17.76 -26.19 -18.28
CA ALA A 181 -17.29 -27.35 -19.02
C ALA A 181 -17.90 -27.44 -20.43
N ALA A 182 -19.22 -27.18 -20.55
CA ALA A 182 -19.89 -27.14 -21.83
C ALA A 182 -19.30 -26.06 -22.75
N LYS A 183 -19.02 -24.88 -22.23
CA LYS A 183 -18.48 -23.76 -23.03
C LYS A 183 -17.04 -24.03 -23.48
N LEU A 184 -16.17 -24.59 -22.63
CA LEU A 184 -14.81 -24.97 -22.99
C LEU A 184 -14.80 -26.07 -24.09
N THR A 185 -15.75 -27.01 -24.04
CA THR A 185 -15.90 -28.01 -25.08
C THR A 185 -16.33 -27.36 -26.40
N ASP A 186 -17.24 -26.40 -26.36
CA ASP A 186 -17.74 -25.64 -27.50
C ASP A 186 -16.63 -24.83 -28.20
N GLU A 187 -15.65 -24.37 -27.44
CA GLU A 187 -14.44 -23.65 -27.90
C GLU A 187 -13.32 -24.59 -28.40
N ALA A 188 -13.68 -25.86 -28.68
CA ALA A 188 -12.80 -26.89 -29.25
C ALA A 188 -11.59 -27.29 -28.36
N PHE A 189 -11.65 -27.07 -27.05
CA PHE A 189 -10.69 -27.67 -26.14
C PHE A 189 -11.15 -29.09 -25.72
N PRO A 190 -10.29 -30.12 -25.79
CA PRO A 190 -10.60 -31.44 -25.23
C PRO A 190 -10.85 -31.33 -23.71
N THR A 191 -12.13 -31.27 -23.34
CA THR A 191 -12.58 -30.97 -21.96
C THR A 191 -13.31 -32.18 -21.38
N THR A 192 -13.05 -32.49 -20.12
CA THR A 192 -13.76 -33.49 -19.32
C THR A 192 -14.29 -32.89 -18.03
N TRP A 193 -15.56 -33.01 -17.76
CA TRP A 193 -16.13 -32.70 -16.46
C TRP A 193 -15.90 -33.87 -15.51
N LEU A 194 -15.38 -33.61 -14.32
CA LEU A 194 -15.11 -34.57 -13.25
C LEU A 194 -16.10 -34.36 -12.11
N ASP A 195 -16.75 -35.41 -11.65
CA ASP A 195 -17.61 -35.30 -10.47
C ASP A 195 -16.79 -35.45 -9.18
N SER A 196 -16.56 -34.33 -8.50
CA SER A 196 -15.80 -34.31 -7.23
C SER A 196 -16.46 -35.16 -6.15
N ARG A 197 -17.78 -35.40 -6.20
CA ARG A 197 -18.47 -36.28 -5.24
C ARG A 197 -18.07 -37.74 -5.39
N GLU A 198 -17.60 -38.15 -6.58
CA GLU A 198 -17.09 -39.50 -6.83
C GLU A 198 -15.61 -39.65 -6.52
N LEU A 199 -14.85 -38.55 -6.57
CA LEU A 199 -13.41 -38.55 -6.49
C LEU A 199 -12.88 -38.17 -5.12
N VAL A 200 -13.54 -37.22 -4.44
CA VAL A 200 -13.07 -36.68 -3.15
C VAL A 200 -13.77 -37.39 -2.01
N ILE A 201 -13.03 -38.23 -1.29
CA ILE A 201 -13.44 -38.92 -0.07
C ILE A 201 -12.86 -38.17 1.11
N ARG A 202 -13.72 -37.44 1.83
CA ARG A 202 -13.31 -36.45 2.85
C ARG A 202 -12.43 -37.02 3.95
N ASP A 203 -12.71 -38.23 4.39
CA ASP A 203 -12.04 -38.94 5.50
C ASP A 203 -11.03 -39.98 5.04
N ASP A 204 -10.73 -40.07 3.70
CA ASP A 204 -9.71 -40.94 3.13
C ASP A 204 -8.94 -40.24 2.01
N MET A 205 -7.92 -39.44 2.39
CA MET A 205 -7.09 -38.74 1.42
C MET A 205 -6.25 -39.64 0.52
N PRO A 206 -5.65 -40.74 0.98
CA PRO A 206 -4.96 -41.71 0.10
C PRO A 206 -5.86 -42.25 -1.00
N LEU A 207 -7.07 -42.63 -0.67
CA LEU A 207 -8.07 -43.09 -1.66
C LEU A 207 -8.47 -41.97 -2.64
N THR A 208 -8.66 -40.75 -2.12
CA THR A 208 -8.95 -39.55 -2.91
C THR A 208 -7.86 -39.29 -3.96
N TYR A 209 -6.60 -39.28 -3.54
CA TYR A 209 -5.48 -39.02 -4.46
C TYR A 209 -5.37 -40.09 -5.54
N ARG A 210 -5.56 -41.36 -5.18
CA ARG A 210 -5.59 -42.46 -6.15
C ARG A 210 -6.71 -42.27 -7.16
N LYS A 211 -7.96 -42.04 -6.73
CA LYS A 211 -9.11 -41.85 -7.63
C LYS A 211 -8.92 -40.68 -8.58
N ILE A 212 -8.41 -39.55 -8.11
CA ILE A 212 -8.14 -38.39 -8.96
C ILE A 212 -7.07 -38.70 -10.00
N ARG A 213 -5.96 -39.36 -9.62
CA ARG A 213 -4.89 -39.75 -10.56
C ARG A 213 -5.45 -40.71 -11.62
N GLU A 214 -6.18 -41.74 -11.22
CA GLU A 214 -6.82 -42.71 -12.15
C GLU A 214 -7.77 -42.02 -13.13
N ALA A 215 -8.64 -41.13 -12.65
CA ALA A 215 -9.59 -40.40 -13.47
C ALA A 215 -8.92 -39.52 -14.54
N VAL A 216 -7.80 -38.93 -14.23
CA VAL A 216 -7.01 -38.08 -15.14
C VAL A 216 -6.12 -38.93 -16.08
N GLN A 217 -5.52 -40.03 -15.61
CA GLN A 217 -4.66 -40.91 -16.39
C GLN A 217 -5.45 -41.70 -17.45
N GLN A 218 -6.72 -42.06 -17.17
CA GLN A 218 -7.60 -42.74 -18.12
C GLN A 218 -8.02 -41.84 -19.31
N ARG A 219 -7.70 -40.55 -19.30
CA ARG A 219 -8.08 -39.56 -20.31
C ARG A 219 -6.87 -38.77 -20.82
N PRO A 220 -5.92 -39.41 -21.49
CA PRO A 220 -4.66 -38.77 -21.87
C PRO A 220 -4.85 -37.63 -22.89
N GLU A 221 -5.87 -37.69 -23.75
CA GLU A 221 -6.21 -36.66 -24.74
C GLU A 221 -6.88 -35.43 -24.15
N THR A 222 -7.39 -35.50 -22.91
CA THR A 222 -8.07 -34.38 -22.26
C THR A 222 -7.07 -33.32 -21.88
N ARG A 223 -7.32 -32.09 -22.31
CA ARG A 223 -6.49 -30.91 -22.03
C ARG A 223 -6.95 -30.16 -20.78
N ILE A 224 -8.29 -30.10 -20.60
CA ILE A 224 -8.92 -29.36 -19.51
C ILE A 224 -9.86 -30.31 -18.75
N PHE A 225 -9.64 -30.38 -17.43
CA PHE A 225 -10.54 -31.02 -16.50
C PHE A 225 -11.29 -29.97 -15.70
N VAL A 226 -12.61 -30.03 -15.66
CA VAL A 226 -13.46 -29.12 -14.88
C VAL A 226 -14.10 -29.89 -13.73
N ALA A 227 -13.94 -29.45 -12.50
CA ALA A 227 -14.46 -30.12 -11.32
C ALA A 227 -15.22 -29.12 -10.42
N PRO A 228 -16.37 -29.47 -9.86
CA PRO A 228 -17.05 -28.70 -8.84
C PRO A 228 -16.20 -28.69 -7.55
N GLY A 229 -15.97 -27.49 -7.00
CA GLY A 229 -15.35 -27.35 -5.70
C GLY A 229 -16.34 -27.67 -4.56
N PHE A 230 -15.91 -27.62 -3.29
CA PHE A 230 -16.72 -27.68 -2.09
C PHE A 230 -17.39 -29.04 -1.81
N VAL A 231 -17.81 -29.80 -2.83
CA VAL A 231 -18.53 -31.05 -2.73
C VAL A 231 -17.62 -32.28 -2.58
N ALA A 232 -18.02 -33.23 -1.74
CA ALA A 232 -17.32 -34.48 -1.47
C ALA A 232 -18.28 -35.55 -0.98
N ARG A 233 -17.76 -36.76 -0.69
CA ARG A 233 -18.48 -37.78 0.09
C ARG A 233 -17.61 -38.31 1.22
N ASN A 234 -18.19 -38.92 2.21
CA ASN A 234 -17.50 -39.67 3.25
C ASN A 234 -17.24 -41.14 2.74
N SER A 235 -16.41 -41.89 3.48
CA SER A 235 -16.09 -43.28 3.14
C SER A 235 -17.30 -44.24 3.18
N ASP A 236 -18.33 -43.88 3.96
CA ASP A 236 -19.62 -44.60 3.99
C ASP A 236 -20.52 -44.32 2.76
N GLY A 237 -20.05 -43.48 1.83
CA GLY A 237 -20.80 -43.08 0.63
C GLY A 237 -21.75 -41.91 0.84
N SER A 238 -21.94 -41.40 2.06
CA SER A 238 -22.83 -40.27 2.31
C SER A 238 -22.25 -38.96 1.73
N ALA A 239 -23.12 -38.11 1.17
CA ALA A 239 -22.73 -36.83 0.67
C ALA A 239 -22.29 -35.90 1.81
N CYS A 240 -21.21 -35.13 1.59
CA CYS A 240 -20.76 -34.12 2.50
C CYS A 240 -20.17 -32.90 1.78
N THR A 241 -19.97 -31.81 2.50
CA THR A 241 -19.25 -30.64 2.00
C THR A 241 -17.90 -30.50 2.71
N LEU A 242 -16.98 -29.79 2.09
CA LEU A 242 -15.66 -29.53 2.66
C LEU A 242 -15.64 -28.31 3.60
N GLY A 243 -16.79 -27.73 3.87
CA GLY A 243 -16.95 -26.61 4.79
C GLY A 243 -16.38 -25.29 4.29
N ARG A 244 -16.05 -24.38 5.20
CA ARG A 244 -15.54 -23.05 4.83
C ARG A 244 -14.23 -23.16 4.03
N GLY A 245 -14.16 -22.41 2.93
CA GLY A 245 -13.02 -22.50 2.01
C GLY A 245 -12.99 -23.79 1.18
N GLY A 246 -14.10 -24.55 1.13
CA GLY A 246 -14.16 -25.88 0.53
C GLY A 246 -13.73 -25.95 -0.93
N SER A 247 -13.97 -24.91 -1.73
CA SER A 247 -13.47 -24.87 -3.12
C SER A 247 -11.96 -24.69 -3.23
N ASP A 248 -11.34 -23.91 -2.31
CA ASP A 248 -9.89 -23.81 -2.23
C ASP A 248 -9.28 -25.13 -1.77
N TYR A 249 -9.98 -25.81 -0.83
CA TYR A 249 -9.56 -27.12 -0.36
C TYR A 249 -9.65 -28.18 -1.44
N SER A 250 -10.77 -28.21 -2.22
CA SER A 250 -10.87 -29.08 -3.40
C SER A 250 -9.72 -28.87 -4.37
N ALA A 251 -9.42 -27.62 -4.73
CA ALA A 251 -8.33 -27.30 -5.64
C ALA A 251 -6.97 -27.73 -5.10
N SER A 252 -6.73 -27.55 -3.80
CA SER A 252 -5.52 -27.98 -3.11
C SER A 252 -5.37 -29.52 -3.13
N ILE A 253 -6.47 -30.25 -2.92
CA ILE A 253 -6.53 -31.71 -3.05
C ILE A 253 -6.19 -32.15 -4.47
N PHE A 254 -6.81 -31.56 -5.50
CA PHE A 254 -6.49 -31.86 -6.89
C PHE A 254 -5.04 -31.55 -7.23
N ALA A 255 -4.53 -30.41 -6.78
CA ALA A 255 -3.13 -30.03 -7.01
C ALA A 255 -2.16 -31.05 -6.40
N ALA A 256 -2.37 -31.43 -5.13
CA ALA A 256 -1.54 -32.42 -4.43
C ALA A 256 -1.68 -33.82 -5.06
N ALA A 257 -2.88 -34.24 -5.43
CA ALA A 257 -3.10 -35.54 -6.07
C ALA A 257 -2.36 -35.69 -7.39
N LEU A 258 -2.20 -34.61 -8.14
CA LEU A 258 -1.67 -34.60 -9.52
C LEU A 258 -0.24 -34.05 -9.61
N ASP A 259 0.42 -33.80 -8.49
CA ASP A 259 1.74 -33.19 -8.41
C ASP A 259 1.82 -31.94 -9.32
N ALA A 260 0.84 -31.04 -9.14
CA ALA A 260 0.69 -29.86 -9.99
C ALA A 260 1.92 -28.93 -9.88
N SER A 261 2.31 -28.31 -10.99
CA SER A 261 3.42 -27.34 -11.01
C SER A 261 3.13 -26.09 -10.17
N ASP A 262 1.84 -25.67 -10.15
CA ASP A 262 1.36 -24.60 -9.28
C ASP A 262 -0.15 -24.74 -9.02
N LEU A 263 -0.62 -24.14 -7.92
CA LEU A 263 -2.02 -23.92 -7.61
C LEU A 263 -2.34 -22.44 -7.74
N GLN A 264 -3.19 -22.07 -8.68
CA GLN A 264 -3.62 -20.70 -8.92
C GLN A 264 -5.00 -20.46 -8.32
N ILE A 265 -5.10 -19.54 -7.37
CA ILE A 265 -6.36 -19.10 -6.76
C ILE A 265 -6.74 -17.76 -7.36
N TRP A 266 -7.71 -17.78 -8.26
CA TRP A 266 -8.25 -16.61 -8.94
C TRP A 266 -9.41 -16.02 -8.16
N THR A 267 -9.28 -14.72 -7.80
CA THR A 267 -10.21 -13.98 -6.94
C THR A 267 -10.42 -12.56 -7.48
N ASP A 268 -11.02 -11.67 -6.69
CA ASP A 268 -11.28 -10.26 -7.03
C ASP A 268 -10.20 -9.28 -6.56
N VAL A 269 -9.12 -9.77 -5.97
CA VAL A 269 -7.98 -8.96 -5.51
C VAL A 269 -6.68 -9.39 -6.19
N SER A 270 -5.76 -8.43 -6.38
CA SER A 270 -4.47 -8.64 -7.05
C SER A 270 -3.38 -9.16 -6.09
N GLY A 271 -3.67 -10.25 -5.37
CA GLY A 271 -2.75 -10.84 -4.40
C GLY A 271 -3.09 -10.50 -2.95
N ILE A 272 -2.18 -10.84 -2.04
CA ILE A 272 -2.25 -10.51 -0.62
C ILE A 272 -1.64 -9.12 -0.44
N LEU A 273 -2.32 -8.25 0.29
CA LEU A 273 -1.87 -6.90 0.54
C LEU A 273 -1.25 -6.78 1.94
N SER A 274 -0.32 -5.85 2.11
CA SER A 274 0.36 -5.58 3.38
C SER A 274 -0.56 -5.11 4.51
N ALA A 275 -1.78 -4.69 4.18
CA ALA A 275 -2.89 -4.39 5.09
C ALA A 275 -4.21 -4.37 4.32
N ASN A 276 -5.35 -4.23 5.02
CA ASN A 276 -6.65 -4.06 4.40
C ASN A 276 -6.73 -2.70 3.67
N PRO A 277 -6.86 -2.64 2.33
CA PRO A 277 -6.82 -1.40 1.56
C PRO A 277 -7.98 -0.44 1.85
N LYS A 278 -9.08 -0.94 2.41
CA LYS A 278 -10.22 -0.10 2.84
C LYS A 278 -9.91 0.70 4.10
N GLN A 279 -8.96 0.23 4.91
CA GLN A 279 -8.55 0.86 6.16
C GLN A 279 -7.20 1.57 6.01
N VAL A 280 -6.31 1.04 5.16
CA VAL A 280 -4.98 1.56 4.87
C VAL A 280 -4.83 1.74 3.37
N PRO A 281 -5.14 2.92 2.79
CA PRO A 281 -5.06 3.15 1.34
C PRO A 281 -3.66 2.97 0.75
N SER A 282 -2.62 3.08 1.58
CA SER A 282 -1.22 2.87 1.19
C SER A 282 -0.78 1.40 1.23
N ALA A 283 -1.69 0.46 1.50
CA ALA A 283 -1.40 -0.97 1.45
C ALA A 283 -1.00 -1.38 0.03
N ARG A 284 0.02 -2.21 -0.09
CA ARG A 284 0.61 -2.66 -1.35
C ARG A 284 0.59 -4.18 -1.46
N SER A 285 0.65 -4.69 -2.69
CA SER A 285 0.77 -6.12 -2.96
C SER A 285 2.08 -6.67 -2.40
N ILE A 286 2.02 -7.89 -1.89
CA ILE A 286 3.17 -8.68 -1.45
C ILE A 286 3.48 -9.65 -2.58
N ASP A 287 4.66 -9.52 -3.19
CA ASP A 287 5.03 -10.34 -4.35
C ASP A 287 5.22 -11.80 -3.98
N GLU A 288 5.94 -12.05 -2.88
CA GLU A 288 6.22 -13.40 -2.39
C GLU A 288 6.17 -13.48 -0.87
N MET A 289 5.70 -14.61 -0.33
CA MET A 289 5.70 -14.92 1.10
C MET A 289 5.81 -16.42 1.36
N SER A 290 6.19 -16.78 2.60
CA SER A 290 6.16 -18.16 3.04
C SER A 290 4.74 -18.64 3.34
N TYR A 291 4.56 -19.97 3.40
CA TYR A 291 3.30 -20.54 3.87
C TYR A 291 2.96 -20.13 5.30
N GLU A 292 3.98 -20.04 6.17
CA GLU A 292 3.85 -19.69 7.58
C GLU A 292 3.32 -18.25 7.71
N ALA A 293 3.86 -17.31 6.95
CA ALA A 293 3.40 -15.93 6.93
C ALA A 293 1.98 -15.79 6.36
N ALA A 294 1.67 -16.50 5.27
CA ALA A 294 0.32 -16.53 4.71
C ALA A 294 -0.70 -17.11 5.71
N PHE A 295 -0.31 -18.15 6.44
CA PHE A 295 -1.10 -18.73 7.52
C PHE A 295 -1.33 -17.75 8.67
N ALA A 296 -0.27 -17.08 9.10
CA ALA A 296 -0.35 -16.06 10.15
C ALA A 296 -1.27 -14.91 9.75
N MET A 297 -1.16 -14.41 8.50
CA MET A 297 -2.07 -13.39 7.96
C MET A 297 -3.53 -13.84 8.01
N ALA A 298 -3.83 -15.02 7.45
CA ALA A 298 -5.19 -15.56 7.36
C ALA A 298 -5.79 -15.84 8.75
N SER A 299 -5.02 -16.38 9.69
CA SER A 299 -5.47 -16.69 11.06
C SER A 299 -5.77 -15.43 11.88
N ASN A 300 -5.16 -14.31 11.52
CA ASN A 300 -5.34 -13.02 12.19
C ASN A 300 -6.31 -12.07 11.45
N GLY A 301 -7.06 -12.55 10.45
CA GLY A 301 -8.18 -11.81 9.86
C GLY A 301 -8.00 -11.35 8.41
N ALA A 302 -6.86 -11.60 7.78
CA ALA A 302 -6.72 -11.34 6.34
C ALA A 302 -7.67 -12.27 5.54
N LYS A 303 -8.54 -11.68 4.72
CA LYS A 303 -9.67 -12.38 4.09
C LYS A 303 -9.32 -13.07 2.76
N VAL A 304 -8.06 -13.16 2.39
CA VAL A 304 -7.65 -13.59 1.04
C VAL A 304 -7.52 -15.11 0.91
N LEU A 305 -7.22 -15.81 1.99
CA LEU A 305 -6.97 -17.26 1.99
C LEU A 305 -7.56 -17.90 3.24
N TYR A 306 -8.21 -19.06 3.10
CA TYR A 306 -8.55 -19.89 4.23
C TYR A 306 -7.43 -20.90 4.45
N ALA A 307 -6.58 -20.61 5.42
CA ALA A 307 -5.33 -21.34 5.64
C ALA A 307 -5.46 -22.87 5.73
N PRO A 308 -6.46 -23.47 6.44
CA PRO A 308 -6.63 -24.93 6.45
C PRO A 308 -6.90 -25.52 5.06
N ALA A 309 -7.51 -24.75 4.15
CA ALA A 309 -7.89 -25.25 2.83
C ALA A 309 -6.69 -25.47 1.90
N VAL A 310 -5.52 -24.89 2.19
CA VAL A 310 -4.33 -25.04 1.34
C VAL A 310 -3.30 -26.03 1.90
N ALA A 311 -3.65 -26.72 2.99
CA ALA A 311 -2.76 -27.68 3.62
C ALA A 311 -2.25 -28.78 2.69
N PRO A 312 -3.07 -29.42 1.82
CA PRO A 312 -2.58 -30.46 0.89
C PRO A 312 -1.52 -29.94 -0.08
N ALA A 313 -1.70 -28.72 -0.63
CA ALA A 313 -0.73 -28.12 -1.55
C ALA A 313 0.58 -27.78 -0.82
N ARG A 314 0.49 -27.27 0.41
CA ARG A 314 1.65 -26.99 1.27
C ARG A 314 2.44 -28.26 1.57
N GLU A 315 1.77 -29.33 1.97
CA GLU A 315 2.40 -30.62 2.30
C GLU A 315 3.09 -31.25 1.08
N ALA A 316 2.53 -31.02 -0.11
CA ALA A 316 3.12 -31.42 -1.37
C ALA A 316 4.20 -30.44 -1.90
N GLY A 317 4.45 -29.33 -1.22
CA GLY A 317 5.44 -28.31 -1.63
C GLY A 317 5.06 -27.53 -2.89
N ILE A 318 3.77 -27.46 -3.24
CA ILE A 318 3.26 -26.83 -4.46
C ILE A 318 3.08 -25.34 -4.25
N ALA A 319 3.73 -24.50 -5.04
CA ALA A 319 3.56 -23.06 -4.98
C ALA A 319 2.10 -22.64 -5.22
N ILE A 320 1.60 -21.70 -4.39
CA ILE A 320 0.24 -21.15 -4.53
C ILE A 320 0.35 -19.72 -5.03
N ARG A 321 -0.41 -19.40 -6.09
CA ARG A 321 -0.50 -18.04 -6.65
C ARG A 321 -1.88 -17.47 -6.40
N ILE A 322 -1.94 -16.28 -5.79
CA ILE A 322 -3.19 -15.53 -5.63
C ILE A 322 -3.25 -14.49 -6.74
N LEU A 323 -4.25 -14.61 -7.63
CA LEU A 323 -4.34 -13.85 -8.88
C LEU A 323 -5.70 -13.19 -9.03
N ASN A 324 -5.75 -12.08 -9.78
CA ASN A 324 -6.97 -11.32 -10.00
C ASN A 324 -7.67 -11.71 -11.32
N THR A 325 -8.88 -12.25 -11.23
CA THR A 325 -9.70 -12.60 -12.40
C THR A 325 -10.03 -11.39 -13.29
N PHE A 326 -10.16 -10.20 -12.69
CA PHE A 326 -10.55 -8.96 -13.38
C PHE A 326 -9.34 -8.18 -13.93
N ARG A 327 -8.14 -8.52 -13.46
CA ARG A 327 -6.84 -7.96 -13.91
C ARG A 327 -5.80 -9.08 -14.01
N PRO A 328 -5.92 -9.97 -15.02
CA PRO A 328 -5.04 -11.13 -15.15
C PRO A 328 -3.56 -10.80 -15.39
N SER A 329 -3.26 -9.57 -15.80
CA SER A 329 -1.88 -9.08 -15.98
C SER A 329 -1.19 -8.69 -14.68
N ASP A 330 -1.93 -8.53 -13.58
CA ASP A 330 -1.33 -8.21 -12.29
C ASP A 330 -0.52 -9.42 -11.78
N PRO A 331 0.69 -9.21 -11.22
CA PRO A 331 1.59 -10.31 -10.82
C PRO A 331 1.02 -11.18 -9.69
N GLY A 332 0.15 -10.60 -8.85
CA GLY A 332 -0.43 -11.27 -7.69
C GLY A 332 0.58 -11.55 -6.58
N THR A 333 0.30 -12.56 -5.75
CA THR A 333 1.20 -13.02 -4.68
C THR A 333 1.56 -14.48 -4.87
N VAL A 334 2.83 -14.84 -4.70
CA VAL A 334 3.30 -16.22 -4.71
C VAL A 334 3.57 -16.67 -3.26
N ILE A 335 2.95 -17.78 -2.87
CA ILE A 335 3.16 -18.43 -1.56
C ILE A 335 3.94 -19.72 -1.82
N LEU A 336 5.08 -19.88 -1.21
CA LEU A 336 5.96 -21.04 -1.41
C LEU A 336 6.74 -21.40 -0.14
N SER A 337 7.30 -22.60 -0.13
CA SER A 337 8.29 -22.98 0.90
C SER A 337 9.61 -22.28 0.58
N ARG A 338 10.12 -21.52 1.52
CA ARG A 338 11.43 -20.86 1.38
C ARG A 338 12.21 -20.91 2.69
N PRO A 339 13.57 -20.87 2.64
CA PRO A 339 14.37 -20.75 3.85
C PRO A 339 14.00 -19.50 4.63
N GLU A 340 14.04 -19.58 5.97
CA GLU A 340 13.84 -18.41 6.79
C GLU A 340 14.86 -17.32 6.45
N PRO A 341 14.42 -16.06 6.28
CA PRO A 341 15.32 -14.94 6.08
C PRO A 341 16.28 -14.79 7.27
N GLN A 342 17.54 -14.46 7.01
CA GLN A 342 18.52 -14.21 8.07
C GLN A 342 18.22 -12.95 8.90
N GLN A 343 17.35 -12.08 8.42
CA GLN A 343 16.88 -10.86 9.07
C GLN A 343 15.37 -10.78 9.02
N CYS A 344 14.76 -10.13 10.03
CA CYS A 344 13.33 -9.90 10.07
C CYS A 344 12.88 -9.11 8.83
N SER A 345 11.94 -9.67 8.10
CA SER A 345 11.24 -9.06 6.97
C SER A 345 9.76 -8.91 7.32
N TRP A 346 9.25 -7.66 7.31
CA TRP A 346 7.84 -7.39 7.59
C TRP A 346 6.98 -7.80 6.40
N VAL A 347 5.97 -8.61 6.67
CA VAL A 347 5.09 -9.19 5.66
C VAL A 347 3.80 -8.38 5.55
N GLY A 348 3.08 -8.20 6.65
CA GLY A 348 1.81 -7.51 6.62
C GLY A 348 1.18 -7.29 7.97
N LEU A 349 0.05 -6.57 7.94
CA LEU A 349 -0.85 -6.32 9.06
C LEU A 349 -2.19 -7.01 8.81
N ALA A 350 -2.68 -7.70 9.82
CA ALA A 350 -4.03 -8.24 9.84
C ALA A 350 -4.78 -7.71 11.06
N ASP A 351 -6.10 -7.62 10.97
CA ASP A 351 -6.96 -7.23 12.07
C ASP A 351 -8.15 -8.15 12.24
N LYS A 352 -8.54 -8.39 13.48
CA LYS A 352 -9.78 -9.10 13.82
C LYS A 352 -10.43 -8.54 15.08
N SER A 353 -11.75 -8.65 15.15
CA SER A 353 -12.49 -8.30 16.36
C SER A 353 -12.51 -9.49 17.32
N ILE A 354 -12.15 -9.27 18.58
CA ILE A 354 -12.18 -10.25 19.67
C ILE A 354 -12.71 -9.54 20.91
N ASP A 355 -13.77 -10.08 21.54
CA ASP A 355 -14.34 -9.60 22.80
C ASP A 355 -14.59 -8.08 22.83
N GLY A 356 -15.09 -7.53 21.72
CA GLY A 356 -15.38 -6.11 21.62
C GLY A 356 -14.16 -5.20 21.44
N GLN A 357 -12.97 -5.76 21.21
CA GLN A 357 -11.74 -5.05 20.89
C GLN A 357 -11.28 -5.37 19.48
N SER A 358 -10.45 -4.50 18.89
CA SER A 358 -9.73 -4.79 17.65
C SER A 358 -8.31 -5.23 17.96
N LEU A 359 -7.99 -6.48 17.62
CA LEU A 359 -6.65 -7.02 17.68
C LEU A 359 -5.96 -6.81 16.33
N ILE A 360 -4.91 -6.00 16.32
CA ILE A 360 -4.02 -5.78 15.18
C ILE A 360 -2.80 -6.68 15.35
N THR A 361 -2.46 -7.43 14.31
CA THR A 361 -1.27 -8.29 14.29
C THR A 361 -0.33 -7.86 13.18
N LEU A 362 0.87 -7.43 13.53
CA LEU A 362 1.97 -7.18 12.62
C LEU A 362 2.78 -8.47 12.48
N ILE A 363 2.97 -8.95 11.25
CA ILE A 363 3.54 -10.25 10.93
C ILE A 363 4.88 -10.06 10.22
N CYS A 364 5.88 -10.84 10.63
CA CYS A 364 7.19 -10.89 9.97
C CYS A 364 7.62 -12.32 9.64
N GLU A 365 8.62 -12.43 8.78
CA GLU A 365 9.41 -13.64 8.52
C GLU A 365 10.84 -13.44 9.02
N GLY A 366 11.45 -14.52 9.49
CA GLY A 366 12.80 -14.49 10.08
C GLY A 366 12.83 -14.06 11.55
N PRO A 367 14.02 -13.95 12.12
CA PRO A 367 14.22 -13.68 13.54
C PRO A 367 13.70 -12.29 13.92
N LEU A 368 12.80 -12.23 14.89
CA LEU A 368 12.16 -11.02 15.39
C LEU A 368 12.89 -10.48 16.63
N ASP A 369 13.42 -9.26 16.55
CA ASP A 369 13.72 -8.50 17.76
C ASP A 369 12.41 -7.95 18.35
N SER A 370 11.80 -8.78 19.17
CA SER A 370 10.47 -8.54 19.75
C SER A 370 10.39 -7.27 20.57
N GLU A 371 11.44 -6.94 21.33
CA GLU A 371 11.44 -5.75 22.19
C GLU A 371 11.49 -4.46 21.37
N THR A 372 12.39 -4.38 20.38
CA THR A 372 12.50 -3.22 19.50
C THR A 372 11.26 -3.05 18.65
N ALA A 373 10.71 -4.14 18.08
CA ALA A 373 9.51 -4.09 17.26
C ALA A 373 8.28 -3.64 18.08
N LEU A 374 8.13 -4.15 19.31
CA LEU A 374 7.05 -3.75 20.19
C LEU A 374 7.14 -2.27 20.59
N ARG A 375 8.34 -1.81 20.98
CA ARG A 375 8.57 -0.38 21.28
C ARG A 375 8.24 0.53 20.09
N ARG A 376 8.66 0.15 18.88
CA ARG A 376 8.35 0.90 17.65
C ARG A 376 6.85 0.95 17.38
N SER A 377 6.16 -0.18 17.51
CA SER A 377 4.70 -0.28 17.32
C SER A 377 3.95 0.62 18.31
N VAL A 378 4.30 0.55 19.59
CA VAL A 378 3.68 1.40 20.64
C VAL A 378 4.02 2.88 20.43
N SER A 379 5.25 3.20 20.00
CA SER A 379 5.64 4.59 19.67
C SER A 379 4.81 5.15 18.51
N ALA A 380 4.61 4.36 17.44
CA ALA A 380 3.79 4.75 16.29
C ALA A 380 2.34 5.03 16.71
N LEU A 381 1.74 4.18 17.54
CA LEU A 381 0.40 4.40 18.09
C LEU A 381 0.33 5.68 18.92
N ARG A 382 1.30 5.90 19.82
CA ARG A 382 1.34 7.11 20.67
C ARG A 382 1.49 8.40 19.85
N GLN A 383 2.32 8.40 18.80
CA GLN A 383 2.45 9.54 17.88
C GLN A 383 1.14 9.85 17.15
N ALA A 384 0.31 8.84 16.92
CA ALA A 384 -1.05 8.99 16.38
C ALA A 384 -2.12 9.32 17.45
N GLY A 385 -1.72 9.56 18.71
CA GLY A 385 -2.65 9.84 19.82
C GLY A 385 -3.41 8.61 20.31
N ILE A 386 -2.95 7.39 20.00
CA ILE A 386 -3.64 6.14 20.34
C ILE A 386 -2.89 5.43 21.48
N ALA A 387 -3.60 5.16 22.58
CA ALA A 387 -3.11 4.30 23.64
C ALA A 387 -3.58 2.86 23.38
N PRO A 388 -2.67 1.87 23.24
CA PRO A 388 -3.08 0.49 23.12
C PRO A 388 -3.70 0.00 24.46
N LEU A 389 -4.69 -0.89 24.37
CA LEU A 389 -5.33 -1.53 25.54
C LEU A 389 -4.43 -2.66 26.07
N ASP A 390 -3.84 -3.41 25.14
CA ASP A 390 -2.86 -4.47 25.45
C ASP A 390 -1.87 -4.56 24.30
N CYS A 391 -0.66 -5.07 24.60
CA CYS A 391 0.37 -5.30 23.60
C CYS A 391 1.26 -6.48 24.01
N SER A 392 1.52 -7.36 23.06
CA SER A 392 2.36 -8.54 23.25
C SER A 392 3.19 -8.86 22.01
N ALA A 393 4.29 -9.55 22.21
CA ALA A 393 5.13 -10.07 21.14
C ALA A 393 5.08 -11.60 21.16
N GLY A 394 4.99 -12.20 19.98
CA GLY A 394 5.17 -13.62 19.72
C GLY A 394 6.46 -13.86 18.93
N ASP A 395 6.71 -15.10 18.52
CA ASP A 395 7.95 -15.49 17.83
C ASP A 395 8.11 -14.80 16.47
N SER A 396 7.03 -14.57 15.73
CA SER A 396 7.03 -13.96 14.40
C SER A 396 5.97 -12.84 14.24
N CYS A 397 5.45 -12.31 15.34
CA CYS A 397 4.41 -11.27 15.26
C CYS A 397 4.38 -10.36 16.50
N ILE A 398 3.88 -9.14 16.29
CA ILE A 398 3.49 -8.21 17.35
C ILE A 398 1.98 -8.08 17.36
N ARG A 399 1.36 -8.18 18.53
CA ARG A 399 -0.08 -8.04 18.72
C ARG A 399 -0.38 -6.78 19.51
N LEU A 400 -1.36 -6.01 19.04
CA LEU A 400 -1.77 -4.73 19.63
C LEU A 400 -3.29 -4.71 19.71
N SER A 401 -3.84 -4.61 20.92
CA SER A 401 -5.28 -4.43 21.12
C SER A 401 -5.62 -2.96 21.22
N VAL A 402 -6.62 -2.50 20.47
CA VAL A 402 -7.10 -1.12 20.48
C VAL A 402 -8.63 -1.09 20.53
N GLN A 403 -9.19 0.08 20.84
CA GLN A 403 -10.63 0.30 20.74
C GLN A 403 -11.08 0.17 19.26
N PRO A 404 -12.25 -0.43 18.97
CA PRO A 404 -12.69 -0.67 17.59
C PRO A 404 -12.76 0.59 16.72
N GLN A 405 -13.13 1.72 17.32
CA GLN A 405 -13.24 3.02 16.63
C GLN A 405 -11.87 3.55 16.15
N LEU A 406 -10.78 3.12 16.79
CA LEU A 406 -9.41 3.54 16.49
C LEU A 406 -8.66 2.54 15.60
N CYS A 407 -9.27 1.42 15.23
CA CYS A 407 -8.63 0.33 14.48
C CYS A 407 -7.98 0.81 13.18
N SER A 408 -8.71 1.54 12.34
CA SER A 408 -8.18 2.02 11.05
C SER A 408 -7.02 3.01 11.22
N ALA A 409 -7.12 3.92 12.20
CA ALA A 409 -6.05 4.86 12.50
C ALA A 409 -4.79 4.13 13.06
N ALA A 410 -4.99 3.14 13.91
CA ALA A 410 -3.92 2.33 14.46
C ALA A 410 -3.23 1.47 13.40
N LEU A 411 -4.00 0.83 12.50
CA LEU A 411 -3.47 0.11 11.35
C LEU A 411 -2.63 1.01 10.45
N ALA A 412 -3.12 2.22 10.13
CA ALA A 412 -2.40 3.18 9.32
C ALA A 412 -1.09 3.64 9.99
N ALA A 413 -1.11 3.92 11.29
CA ALA A 413 0.07 4.33 12.05
C ALA A 413 1.16 3.25 12.06
N VAL A 414 0.78 2.01 12.36
CA VAL A 414 1.71 0.86 12.37
C VAL A 414 2.19 0.54 10.95
N HIS A 415 1.30 0.58 9.94
CA HIS A 415 1.68 0.36 8.55
C HIS A 415 2.70 1.40 8.08
N ASN A 416 2.49 2.67 8.37
CA ASN A 416 3.43 3.74 8.03
C ASN A 416 4.80 3.51 8.68
N GLU A 417 4.86 3.09 9.94
CA GLU A 417 6.10 2.83 10.65
C GLU A 417 6.92 1.68 10.04
N PHE A 418 6.25 0.60 9.63
CA PHE A 418 6.94 -0.65 9.24
C PHE A 418 7.02 -0.87 7.73
N PHE A 419 6.11 -0.31 6.93
CA PHE A 419 6.03 -0.55 5.49
C PHE A 419 6.35 0.68 4.65
N GLN A 420 5.97 1.88 5.05
CA GLN A 420 6.34 3.09 4.30
C GLN A 420 7.79 3.49 4.55
N ARG A 421 8.31 3.27 5.76
CA ARG A 421 9.74 3.50 6.05
C ARG A 421 10.67 2.46 5.44
N GLN A 422 10.20 1.28 5.05
CA GLN A 422 11.07 0.27 4.40
C GLN A 422 11.34 0.57 2.93
N ASP A 423 10.40 1.15 2.19
CA ASP A 423 10.66 1.61 0.81
C ASP A 423 11.54 2.86 0.78
N SER A 424 11.56 3.65 1.87
CA SER A 424 12.48 4.78 2.02
C SER A 424 13.92 4.37 2.38
N ARG A 425 14.26 3.09 2.50
CA ARG A 425 15.65 2.66 2.79
C ARG A 425 16.59 2.85 1.62
N VAL A 426 16.11 2.77 0.40
CA VAL A 426 16.92 3.06 -0.79
C VAL A 426 16.39 4.31 -1.46
N LEU A 427 17.12 5.42 -1.30
CA LEU A 427 16.85 6.65 -2.02
C LEU A 427 17.73 6.72 -3.26
N SER A 428 17.12 6.73 -4.44
CA SER A 428 17.82 7.00 -5.69
C SER A 428 18.17 8.47 -5.80
N LEU A 429 19.41 8.80 -6.08
CA LEU A 429 19.92 10.17 -6.17
C LEU A 429 20.37 10.48 -7.60
N TYR A 430 19.95 11.62 -8.10
CA TYR A 430 20.40 12.20 -9.37
C TYR A 430 21.00 13.56 -9.10
N ILE A 431 22.31 13.69 -9.25
CA ILE A 431 23.07 14.87 -8.85
C ILE A 431 23.45 15.69 -10.07
N ALA A 432 22.99 16.94 -10.12
CA ALA A 432 23.42 17.93 -11.09
C ALA A 432 24.57 18.76 -10.49
N GLY A 433 25.71 18.81 -11.19
CA GLY A 433 26.91 19.53 -10.80
C GLY A 433 28.02 18.66 -10.21
N ARG A 434 29.17 18.66 -10.87
CA ARG A 434 30.42 17.96 -10.45
C ARG A 434 31.49 18.92 -9.90
N GLY A 435 31.05 20.05 -9.33
CA GLY A 435 31.90 21.01 -8.65
C GLY A 435 32.46 20.48 -7.30
N ALA A 436 33.03 21.35 -6.48
CA ALA A 436 33.60 20.97 -5.18
C ALA A 436 32.54 20.30 -4.28
N VAL A 437 31.35 20.90 -4.17
CA VAL A 437 30.24 20.39 -3.34
C VAL A 437 29.72 19.04 -3.85
N GLY A 438 29.50 18.88 -5.16
CA GLY A 438 29.00 17.62 -5.74
C GLY A 438 29.96 16.45 -5.55
N ARG A 439 31.28 16.67 -5.71
CA ARG A 439 32.31 15.65 -5.46
C ARG A 439 32.40 15.29 -3.97
N GLU A 440 32.26 16.24 -3.09
CA GLU A 440 32.29 16.01 -1.66
C GLU A 440 31.04 15.24 -1.19
N LEU A 441 29.87 15.55 -1.75
CA LEU A 441 28.66 14.81 -1.50
C LEU A 441 28.78 13.34 -1.97
N GLU A 442 29.38 13.10 -3.16
CA GLU A 442 29.69 11.76 -3.66
C GLU A 442 30.58 10.99 -2.69
N ARG A 443 31.64 11.64 -2.16
CA ARG A 443 32.57 11.07 -1.17
C ARG A 443 31.84 10.72 0.14
N LEU A 444 31.01 11.61 0.68
CA LEU A 444 30.27 11.39 1.92
C LEU A 444 29.28 10.24 1.80
N ILE A 445 28.55 10.15 0.68
CA ILE A 445 27.64 9.04 0.42
C ILE A 445 28.41 7.72 0.33
N GLY A 446 29.54 7.70 -0.40
CA GLY A 446 30.41 6.53 -0.55
C GLY A 446 31.04 6.03 0.75
N SER A 447 31.24 6.92 1.75
CA SER A 447 31.80 6.58 3.07
C SER A 447 30.83 5.75 3.93
N GLY A 448 29.57 5.64 3.55
CA GLY A 448 28.53 4.89 4.28
C GLY A 448 28.01 5.58 5.53
N LEU A 449 28.30 6.85 5.77
CA LEU A 449 27.79 7.64 6.91
C LEU A 449 26.24 7.69 6.94
N ALA A 450 25.60 7.69 5.77
CA ALA A 450 24.14 7.67 5.63
C ALA A 450 23.48 6.41 6.22
N ARG A 451 24.20 5.31 6.34
CA ARG A 451 23.68 4.05 6.93
C ARG A 451 23.24 4.20 8.39
N ARG A 452 23.78 5.18 9.11
CA ARG A 452 23.37 5.46 10.50
C ARG A 452 21.92 5.96 10.63
N SER A 453 21.38 6.57 9.57
CA SER A 453 19.97 7.00 9.52
C SER A 453 18.99 5.88 9.14
N GLY A 454 19.47 4.67 8.83
CA GLY A 454 18.66 3.56 8.35
C GLY A 454 18.25 3.68 6.88
N LYS A 455 18.68 4.74 6.16
CA LYS A 455 18.43 4.94 4.73
C LYS A 455 19.67 4.50 3.92
N SER A 456 19.46 3.82 2.81
CA SER A 456 20.50 3.51 1.82
C SER A 456 20.42 4.50 0.68
N LEU A 457 21.47 5.24 0.41
CA LEU A 457 21.54 6.21 -0.68
C LEU A 457 22.26 5.56 -1.87
N VAL A 458 21.63 5.59 -3.04
CA VAL A 458 22.20 5.07 -4.29
C VAL A 458 22.26 6.19 -5.30
N ILE A 459 23.47 6.59 -5.66
CA ILE A 459 23.69 7.57 -6.73
C ILE A 459 23.46 6.86 -8.07
N LYS A 460 22.40 7.21 -8.77
CA LYS A 460 22.05 6.68 -10.09
C LYS A 460 22.82 7.39 -11.20
N ALA A 461 22.98 8.71 -11.08
CA ALA A 461 23.75 9.49 -12.02
C ALA A 461 24.27 10.80 -11.40
N ILE A 462 25.45 11.23 -11.85
CA ILE A 462 25.99 12.57 -11.59
C ILE A 462 26.36 13.17 -12.95
N SER A 463 25.85 14.38 -13.24
CA SER A 463 26.13 15.05 -14.51
C SER A 463 26.26 16.56 -14.36
N SER A 464 27.05 17.15 -15.24
CA SER A 464 27.12 18.60 -15.44
C SER A 464 26.58 19.01 -16.81
N ASP A 465 25.95 18.05 -17.52
CA ASP A 465 25.36 18.29 -18.84
C ASP A 465 24.05 19.07 -18.71
N ARG A 466 23.85 20.06 -19.60
CA ARG A 466 22.61 20.86 -19.68
C ARG A 466 21.38 20.01 -20.03
N GLY A 467 21.55 18.91 -20.80
CA GLY A 467 20.49 17.98 -21.17
C GLY A 467 20.10 16.98 -20.05
N PHE A 468 20.84 16.94 -18.95
CA PHE A 468 20.64 15.96 -17.88
C PHE A 468 19.22 15.98 -17.31
N VAL A 469 18.69 17.15 -16.99
CA VAL A 469 17.33 17.29 -16.44
C VAL A 469 16.27 16.90 -17.46
N ASP A 470 16.46 17.20 -18.75
CA ASP A 470 15.50 16.81 -19.80
C ASP A 470 15.43 15.29 -19.97
N ASN A 471 16.56 14.62 -19.82
CA ASN A 471 16.61 13.16 -19.82
C ASN A 471 15.85 12.58 -18.61
N LEU A 472 16.00 13.16 -17.42
CA LEU A 472 15.25 12.73 -16.23
C LEU A 472 13.74 12.93 -16.40
N LEU A 473 13.32 14.04 -17.00
CA LEU A 473 11.91 14.30 -17.30
C LEU A 473 11.32 13.33 -18.33
N SER A 474 12.15 12.85 -19.27
CA SER A 474 11.74 11.85 -20.27
C SER A 474 11.60 10.43 -19.67
N HIS A 475 12.35 10.12 -18.60
CA HIS A 475 12.39 8.82 -17.94
C HIS A 475 12.33 9.01 -16.41
N PRO A 476 11.17 9.40 -15.85
CA PRO A 476 11.07 9.76 -14.44
C PRO A 476 11.21 8.54 -13.50
N ASP A 477 12.06 8.70 -12.48
CA ASP A 477 12.20 7.78 -11.35
C ASP A 477 11.45 8.36 -10.14
N ARG A 478 10.20 7.98 -9.97
CA ARG A 478 9.30 8.54 -8.95
C ARG A 478 9.79 8.21 -7.54
N GLY A 479 9.82 9.23 -6.68
CA GLY A 479 10.32 9.12 -5.31
C GLY A 479 11.83 9.32 -5.18
N ALA A 480 12.57 9.37 -6.29
CA ALA A 480 14.00 9.73 -6.28
C ALA A 480 14.22 11.18 -5.83
N VAL A 481 15.46 11.50 -5.46
CA VAL A 481 15.87 12.85 -5.09
C VAL A 481 16.76 13.41 -6.19
N PHE A 482 16.33 14.53 -6.76
CA PHE A 482 17.16 15.36 -7.61
C PHE A 482 17.95 16.35 -6.73
N VAL A 483 19.27 16.33 -6.82
CA VAL A 483 20.17 17.18 -6.03
C VAL A 483 20.84 18.19 -6.96
N ASP A 484 20.56 19.48 -6.75
CA ASP A 484 21.20 20.55 -7.49
C ASP A 484 22.40 21.15 -6.73
N CYS A 485 23.60 20.82 -7.20
CA CYS A 485 24.87 21.35 -6.74
C CYS A 485 25.50 22.30 -7.77
N THR A 486 24.67 22.95 -8.63
CA THR A 486 25.14 23.85 -9.70
C THR A 486 25.05 25.32 -9.29
N ASP A 487 25.72 26.19 -10.07
CA ASP A 487 25.56 27.65 -10.05
C ASP A 487 24.62 28.14 -11.16
N SER A 488 23.83 27.24 -11.78
CA SER A 488 22.97 27.56 -12.92
C SER A 488 21.93 28.62 -12.58
N GLU A 489 21.74 29.57 -13.47
CA GLU A 489 20.71 30.61 -13.34
C GLU A 489 19.32 30.14 -13.85
N ASP A 490 19.28 29.04 -14.58
CA ASP A 490 18.07 28.61 -15.32
C ASP A 490 17.50 27.28 -14.86
N ILE A 491 18.25 26.46 -14.11
CA ILE A 491 17.85 25.08 -13.72
C ILE A 491 16.53 25.05 -12.93
N TRP A 492 16.27 26.07 -12.14
CA TRP A 492 15.05 26.21 -11.35
C TRP A 492 13.77 26.20 -12.19
N ARG A 493 13.85 26.65 -13.45
CA ARG A 493 12.70 26.64 -14.38
C ARG A 493 12.14 25.23 -14.61
N LYS A 494 12.94 24.20 -14.33
CA LYS A 494 12.57 22.79 -14.46
C LYS A 494 12.14 22.15 -13.12
N TYR A 495 12.25 22.84 -11.98
CA TYR A 495 11.93 22.29 -10.66
C TYR A 495 10.46 21.91 -10.55
N ALA A 496 9.54 22.75 -11.02
CA ALA A 496 8.11 22.42 -11.02
C ALA A 496 7.82 21.16 -11.84
N ALA A 497 8.44 21.02 -13.02
CA ALA A 497 8.28 19.83 -13.87
C ALA A 497 8.90 18.56 -13.22
N LEU A 498 10.04 18.68 -12.56
CA LEU A 498 10.65 17.56 -11.80
C LEU A 498 9.75 17.13 -10.64
N LEU A 499 9.18 18.08 -9.90
CA LEU A 499 8.22 17.78 -8.81
C LEU A 499 6.95 17.12 -9.37
N ASP A 500 6.43 17.60 -10.50
CA ASP A 500 5.26 16.98 -11.15
C ASP A 500 5.58 15.59 -11.74
N ALA A 501 6.83 15.34 -12.14
CA ALA A 501 7.32 14.02 -12.53
C ALA A 501 7.57 13.06 -11.37
N GLY A 502 7.53 13.56 -10.11
CA GLY A 502 7.65 12.73 -8.90
C GLY A 502 9.02 12.74 -8.24
N PHE A 503 9.93 13.66 -8.61
CA PHE A 503 11.22 13.83 -7.93
C PHE A 503 11.09 14.73 -6.71
N ASN A 504 11.70 14.35 -5.59
CA ASN A 504 12.02 15.26 -4.50
C ASN A 504 13.21 16.14 -4.91
N ILE A 505 13.32 17.34 -4.38
CA ILE A 505 14.41 18.27 -4.72
C ILE A 505 15.17 18.70 -3.47
N VAL A 506 16.51 18.60 -3.54
CA VAL A 506 17.45 19.22 -2.62
C VAL A 506 18.38 20.13 -3.42
N THR A 507 18.59 21.36 -2.99
CA THR A 507 19.45 22.29 -3.73
C THR A 507 20.35 23.13 -2.83
N SER A 508 21.60 23.29 -3.24
CA SER A 508 22.53 24.28 -2.71
C SER A 508 22.57 25.56 -3.55
N ASN A 509 21.86 25.58 -4.66
CA ASN A 509 21.83 26.71 -5.58
C ASN A 509 20.91 27.82 -5.07
N ARG A 510 21.50 28.82 -4.41
CA ARG A 510 20.76 29.99 -3.89
C ARG A 510 20.03 30.77 -4.96
N ARG A 511 20.55 30.80 -6.21
CA ARG A 511 19.93 31.50 -7.35
C ARG A 511 18.58 30.87 -7.71
N SER A 512 18.46 29.54 -7.56
CA SER A 512 17.23 28.79 -7.82
C SER A 512 16.10 29.09 -6.82
N ILE A 513 16.43 29.53 -5.61
CA ILE A 513 15.45 29.83 -4.56
C ILE A 513 15.17 31.33 -4.43
N ALA A 514 16.14 32.19 -4.79
CA ALA A 514 16.00 33.65 -4.76
C ALA A 514 15.33 34.24 -6.03
N VAL A 515 14.62 33.43 -6.81
CA VAL A 515 13.81 33.84 -7.98
C VAL A 515 12.63 34.73 -7.56
N PRO A 516 11.87 35.39 -8.48
CA PRO A 516 10.67 36.14 -8.11
C PRO A 516 9.72 35.34 -7.21
N TYR A 517 9.09 35.98 -6.24
CA TYR A 517 8.28 35.30 -5.21
C TYR A 517 7.18 34.43 -5.79
N VAL A 518 6.58 34.85 -6.92
CA VAL A 518 5.54 34.07 -7.63
C VAL A 518 6.08 32.71 -8.07
N GLU A 519 7.29 32.68 -8.64
CA GLU A 519 7.97 31.47 -9.10
C GLU A 519 8.35 30.55 -7.95
N TYR A 520 8.94 31.11 -6.89
CA TYR A 520 9.24 30.39 -5.67
C TYR A 520 7.98 29.71 -5.09
N ARG A 521 6.87 30.45 -5.00
CA ARG A 521 5.61 29.95 -4.51
C ARG A 521 5.05 28.81 -5.39
N ALA A 522 5.20 28.94 -6.71
CA ALA A 522 4.78 27.89 -7.66
C ALA A 522 5.54 26.57 -7.41
N MET A 523 6.86 26.64 -7.19
CA MET A 523 7.67 25.45 -6.85
C MET A 523 7.25 24.81 -5.50
N LYS A 524 7.05 25.62 -4.46
CA LYS A 524 6.58 25.12 -3.14
C LYS A 524 5.19 24.48 -3.27
N GLN A 525 4.30 25.07 -4.06
CA GLN A 525 2.97 24.50 -4.31
C GLN A 525 3.04 23.18 -5.10
N ALA A 526 3.94 23.07 -6.08
CA ALA A 526 4.14 21.83 -6.83
C ALA A 526 4.63 20.70 -5.90
N ALA A 527 5.59 21.00 -5.02
CA ALA A 527 6.04 20.04 -4.00
C ALA A 527 4.89 19.58 -3.10
N LEU A 528 4.10 20.53 -2.58
CA LEU A 528 2.98 20.24 -1.67
C LEU A 528 1.88 19.40 -2.37
N ARG A 529 1.47 19.76 -3.59
CA ARG A 529 0.44 19.02 -4.36
C ARG A 529 0.82 17.57 -4.60
N ASN A 530 2.11 17.32 -4.81
CA ASN A 530 2.61 15.97 -5.14
C ASN A 530 3.07 15.17 -3.90
N GLY A 531 2.95 15.76 -2.67
CA GLY A 531 3.44 15.12 -1.45
C GLY A 531 4.96 14.95 -1.40
N LEU A 532 5.69 15.84 -2.09
CA LEU A 532 7.14 15.83 -2.24
C LEU A 532 7.77 16.98 -1.47
N PHE A 533 9.10 16.95 -1.29
CA PHE A 533 9.81 18.03 -0.65
C PHE A 533 10.70 18.82 -1.64
N LEU A 534 10.86 20.12 -1.33
CA LEU A 534 11.86 21.02 -1.88
C LEU A 534 12.64 21.60 -0.69
N ARG A 535 13.89 21.16 -0.52
CA ARG A 535 14.79 21.53 0.59
C ARG A 535 16.02 22.26 0.10
N TYR A 536 16.47 23.22 0.89
CA TYR A 536 17.55 24.13 0.46
C TYR A 536 18.28 24.80 1.64
N GLU A 537 18.45 24.12 2.78
CA GLU A 537 19.13 24.63 3.96
C GLU A 537 20.52 25.19 3.64
N THR A 538 21.24 24.46 2.78
CA THR A 538 22.60 24.80 2.33
C THR A 538 22.72 26.17 1.64
N THR A 539 21.60 26.74 1.17
CA THR A 539 21.64 28.03 0.43
C THR A 539 21.97 29.22 1.28
N VAL A 540 21.81 29.13 2.61
CA VAL A 540 22.17 30.19 3.57
C VAL A 540 22.95 29.59 4.73
N GLY A 541 24.18 30.08 4.97
CA GLY A 541 24.99 29.66 6.11
C GLY A 541 25.62 28.28 6.02
N ALA A 542 25.73 27.71 4.81
CA ALA A 542 26.29 26.37 4.53
C ALA A 542 25.64 25.25 5.36
N SER A 543 26.19 24.92 6.53
CA SER A 543 25.67 23.84 7.38
C SER A 543 24.92 24.34 8.62
N LEU A 544 24.79 25.64 8.78
CA LEU A 544 24.08 26.21 9.92
C LEU A 544 22.58 26.06 9.77
N PRO A 545 21.81 25.58 10.77
CA PRO A 545 20.39 25.31 10.70
C PRO A 545 19.55 26.60 10.78
N MET A 546 19.76 27.52 9.82
CA MET A 546 19.10 28.82 9.79
C MET A 546 17.67 28.75 9.29
N LEU A 547 17.45 28.09 8.18
CA LEU A 547 16.14 28.01 7.54
C LEU A 547 15.23 27.07 8.32
N GLU A 548 15.73 25.93 8.76
CA GLU A 548 14.97 24.97 9.56
C GLU A 548 14.49 25.62 10.87
N THR A 549 15.33 26.43 11.53
CA THR A 549 14.97 27.15 12.77
C THR A 549 13.80 28.12 12.52
N ILE A 550 13.85 28.89 11.43
CA ILE A 550 12.78 29.81 11.04
C ILE A 550 11.50 29.04 10.68
N ALA A 551 11.61 27.99 9.87
CA ALA A 551 10.47 27.18 9.42
C ALA A 551 9.75 26.52 10.61
N ARG A 552 10.48 25.96 11.57
CA ARG A 552 9.91 25.35 12.79
C ARG A 552 9.18 26.37 13.64
N SER A 553 9.76 27.56 13.86
CA SER A 553 9.09 28.65 14.60
C SER A 553 7.81 29.06 13.90
N SER A 554 7.84 29.26 12.58
CA SER A 554 6.67 29.66 11.78
C SER A 554 5.57 28.61 11.82
N SER A 555 5.92 27.30 11.83
CA SER A 555 4.96 26.18 11.87
C SER A 555 4.12 26.13 13.14
N CYS A 556 4.65 26.57 14.29
CA CYS A 556 3.93 26.60 15.56
C CYS A 556 3.15 27.93 15.77
N GLY A 557 3.09 28.77 14.75
CA GLY A 557 2.38 30.07 14.80
C GLY A 557 3.18 31.20 15.41
N ASP A 558 4.48 31.01 15.68
CA ASP A 558 5.39 32.07 16.08
C ASP A 558 5.63 33.04 14.90
N ARG A 559 5.68 34.31 15.19
CA ARG A 559 5.87 35.34 14.16
C ARG A 559 7.19 36.04 14.35
N VAL A 560 8.02 35.96 13.36
CA VAL A 560 9.31 36.69 13.31
C VAL A 560 9.02 38.18 13.39
N SER A 561 9.69 38.88 14.33
CA SER A 561 9.65 40.33 14.48
C SER A 561 10.85 40.99 13.82
N SER A 562 12.02 40.37 13.90
CA SER A 562 13.21 40.82 13.15
C SER A 562 14.16 39.65 12.87
N ILE A 563 14.89 39.77 11.76
CA ILE A 563 16.06 38.96 11.41
C ILE A 563 17.20 39.93 11.17
N GLU A 564 18.32 39.69 11.81
CA GLU A 564 19.59 40.31 11.46
C GLU A 564 20.59 39.22 11.09
N ALA A 565 21.18 39.29 9.89
CA ALA A 565 22.03 38.24 9.37
C ALA A 565 23.33 38.79 8.79
N VAL A 566 24.45 38.25 9.25
CA VAL A 566 25.76 38.43 8.63
C VAL A 566 26.04 37.16 7.83
N VAL A 567 25.79 37.23 6.53
CA VAL A 567 25.78 36.07 5.65
C VAL A 567 26.69 36.20 4.41
N SER A 568 27.47 37.25 4.33
CA SER A 568 28.55 37.41 3.37
C SER A 568 29.86 36.93 3.96
N CYS A 569 30.31 35.73 3.57
CA CYS A 569 31.60 35.18 4.03
C CYS A 569 32.77 36.08 3.61
N THR A 570 32.80 36.59 2.39
CA THR A 570 33.78 37.48 1.82
C THR A 570 33.89 38.75 2.66
N LEU A 571 32.78 39.48 2.83
CA LEU A 571 32.80 40.75 3.55
C LEU A 571 33.07 40.55 5.07
N ASN A 572 32.60 39.44 5.68
CA ASN A 572 32.94 39.18 7.06
C ASN A 572 34.44 38.90 7.24
N TYR A 573 35.05 38.14 6.29
CA TYR A 573 36.49 37.91 6.28
C TYR A 573 37.26 39.22 6.19
N VAL A 574 36.92 40.10 5.23
CA VAL A 574 37.57 41.39 4.99
C VAL A 574 37.41 42.31 6.20
N LEU A 575 36.20 42.47 6.74
CA LEU A 575 35.89 43.36 7.85
C LEU A 575 36.46 42.88 9.20
N SER A 576 36.72 41.59 9.37
CA SER A 576 37.34 41.02 10.57
C SER A 576 38.85 40.88 10.47
N SER A 577 39.43 41.14 9.30
CA SER A 577 40.89 41.09 9.07
C SER A 577 41.65 42.21 9.85
N PRO A 578 42.84 41.94 10.32
CA PRO A 578 43.70 42.97 10.85
C PRO A 578 44.27 43.89 9.78
N LEU A 579 44.25 43.49 8.51
CA LEU A 579 44.79 44.24 7.38
C LEU A 579 43.88 45.42 6.98
N PRO A 580 44.41 46.41 6.24
CA PRO A 580 43.58 47.40 5.55
C PRO A 580 42.55 46.71 4.62
N PHE A 581 41.39 47.35 4.42
CA PHE A 581 40.26 46.78 3.67
C PHE A 581 40.67 46.28 2.28
N VAL A 582 41.41 47.07 1.51
CA VAL A 582 41.87 46.74 0.16
C VAL A 582 42.79 45.51 0.15
N GLU A 583 43.73 45.45 1.09
CA GLU A 583 44.67 44.31 1.20
C GLU A 583 43.95 43.04 1.64
N ALA A 584 43.00 43.16 2.57
CA ALA A 584 42.19 42.06 3.04
C ALA A 584 41.27 41.50 1.91
N LEU A 585 40.75 42.38 1.05
CA LEU A 585 39.96 42.01 -0.11
C LEU A 585 40.78 41.24 -1.14
N GLU A 586 42.00 41.68 -1.43
CA GLU A 586 42.90 40.96 -2.35
C GLU A 586 43.31 39.60 -1.76
N GLN A 587 43.59 39.54 -0.46
CA GLN A 587 43.86 38.26 0.22
C GLN A 587 42.63 37.31 0.15
N ALA A 588 41.43 37.83 0.32
CA ALA A 588 40.19 37.03 0.17
C ALA A 588 40.07 36.50 -1.26
N ARG A 589 40.41 37.27 -2.28
CA ARG A 589 40.41 36.87 -3.67
C ARG A 589 41.44 35.78 -3.95
N GLU A 590 42.65 35.92 -3.47
CA GLU A 590 43.70 34.90 -3.61
C GLU A 590 43.30 33.57 -2.91
N ALA A 591 42.63 33.67 -1.78
CA ALA A 591 42.09 32.51 -1.05
C ALA A 591 40.86 31.87 -1.70
N GLY A 592 40.33 32.46 -2.76
CA GLY A 592 39.14 31.95 -3.45
C GLY A 592 37.83 32.15 -2.67
N LEU A 593 37.80 33.10 -1.75
CA LEU A 593 36.64 33.45 -0.93
C LEU A 593 35.67 34.46 -1.58
N THR A 594 36.04 35.01 -2.74
CA THR A 594 35.18 35.94 -3.49
C THR A 594 34.38 35.23 -4.55
N GLU A 595 33.21 35.79 -4.90
CA GLU A 595 32.51 35.42 -6.11
C GLU A 595 33.35 35.67 -7.38
N LYS A 596 33.00 35.12 -8.52
CA LYS A 596 33.72 35.31 -9.80
C LYS A 596 33.92 36.78 -10.16
N ASP A 597 32.93 37.61 -9.81
CA ASP A 597 33.01 39.06 -9.84
C ASP A 597 32.92 39.61 -8.41
N PRO A 598 34.02 40.14 -7.84
CA PRO A 598 34.01 40.72 -6.50
C PRO A 598 33.00 41.86 -6.30
N GLN A 599 32.51 42.47 -7.39
CA GLN A 599 31.45 43.46 -7.33
C GLN A 599 30.10 42.85 -6.88
N ASP A 600 29.87 41.56 -7.09
CA ASP A 600 28.69 40.91 -6.60
C ASP A 600 28.67 40.78 -5.07
N ASP A 601 29.84 40.61 -4.45
CA ASP A 601 30.01 40.64 -2.99
C ASP A 601 29.87 42.05 -2.42
N LEU A 602 30.62 43.02 -2.97
CA LEU A 602 30.62 44.42 -2.54
C LEU A 602 29.27 45.10 -2.81
N GLY A 603 28.62 44.76 -3.91
CA GLY A 603 27.29 45.24 -4.29
C GLY A 603 26.15 44.62 -3.49
N GLY A 604 26.43 43.65 -2.64
CA GLY A 604 25.43 42.99 -1.77
C GLY A 604 24.50 42.03 -2.46
N LYS A 605 24.74 41.61 -3.73
CA LYS A 605 23.86 40.75 -4.47
C LYS A 605 23.74 39.35 -3.84
N ASP A 606 24.82 38.79 -3.30
CA ASP A 606 24.79 37.51 -2.61
C ASP A 606 24.03 37.61 -1.29
N ALA A 607 24.24 38.66 -0.51
CA ALA A 607 23.52 38.96 0.71
C ALA A 607 22.01 39.16 0.44
N LEU A 608 21.65 39.81 -0.70
CA LEU A 608 20.30 39.98 -1.13
C LEU A 608 19.60 38.61 -1.36
N ARG A 609 20.23 37.71 -2.13
CA ARG A 609 19.67 36.38 -2.38
C ARG A 609 19.41 35.63 -1.07
N LYS A 610 20.35 35.67 -0.15
CA LYS A 610 20.22 35.01 1.17
C LYS A 610 19.13 35.66 2.03
N LEU A 611 19.00 37.02 2.03
CA LEU A 611 17.93 37.70 2.75
C LEU A 611 16.54 37.34 2.20
N LEU A 612 16.38 37.26 0.88
CA LEU A 612 15.13 36.82 0.24
C LEU A 612 14.74 35.41 0.69
N ILE A 613 15.70 34.48 0.77
CA ILE A 613 15.46 33.11 1.22
C ILE A 613 15.02 33.10 2.70
N LEU A 614 15.72 33.81 3.57
CA LEU A 614 15.37 33.94 4.99
C LEU A 614 13.98 34.55 5.20
N ALA A 615 13.65 35.60 4.45
CA ALA A 615 12.34 36.25 4.51
C ALA A 615 11.22 35.29 4.11
N ARG A 616 11.41 34.51 3.06
CA ARG A 616 10.45 33.54 2.55
C ARG A 616 10.18 32.41 3.55
N GLU A 617 11.20 31.91 4.21
CA GLU A 617 11.00 30.92 5.29
C GLU A 617 10.29 31.53 6.51
N ALA A 618 10.46 32.82 6.77
CA ALA A 618 9.66 33.56 7.75
C ALA A 618 8.22 33.89 7.30
N GLY A 619 7.83 33.44 6.08
CA GLY A 619 6.50 33.69 5.52
C GLY A 619 6.29 35.10 4.95
N VAL A 620 7.39 35.85 4.70
CA VAL A 620 7.33 37.23 4.17
C VAL A 620 7.48 37.21 2.65
N PRO A 621 6.48 37.70 1.89
CA PRO A 621 6.56 37.83 0.44
C PRO A 621 7.46 39.01 0.06
N LEU A 622 8.73 38.74 -0.15
CA LEU A 622 9.75 39.76 -0.46
C LEU A 622 10.38 39.50 -1.82
N ASP A 623 10.47 40.52 -2.65
CA ASP A 623 11.19 40.50 -3.91
C ASP A 623 12.39 41.47 -3.88
N ALA A 624 13.27 41.40 -4.87
CA ALA A 624 14.54 42.11 -4.87
C ALA A 624 14.40 43.66 -4.78
N GLU A 625 13.34 44.17 -5.42
CA GLU A 625 12.98 45.59 -5.42
C GLU A 625 12.51 46.14 -4.08
N ASP A 626 12.08 45.23 -3.17
CA ASP A 626 11.64 45.63 -1.81
C ASP A 626 12.81 45.82 -0.83
N VAL A 627 14.04 45.53 -1.24
CA VAL A 627 15.22 45.54 -0.39
C VAL A 627 16.09 46.75 -0.68
N GLU A 628 16.29 47.60 0.35
CA GLU A 628 17.22 48.72 0.31
C GLU A 628 18.65 48.17 0.48
N ILE A 629 19.55 48.44 -0.51
CA ILE A 629 20.94 47.97 -0.46
C ILE A 629 21.88 49.18 -0.50
N GLU A 630 22.78 49.24 0.47
CA GLU A 630 23.89 50.18 0.50
C GLU A 630 25.20 49.45 0.16
N PRO A 631 25.69 49.55 -1.09
CA PRO A 631 26.90 48.85 -1.51
C PRO A 631 28.14 49.33 -0.71
N VAL A 632 29.10 48.44 -0.57
CA VAL A 632 30.42 48.78 0.05
C VAL A 632 31.34 49.25 -1.08
N ALA A 633 31.86 50.48 -0.97
CA ALA A 633 32.81 50.98 -1.95
C ALA A 633 34.14 50.23 -1.85
N PRO A 634 34.82 49.91 -2.97
CA PRO A 634 36.09 49.15 -2.96
C PRO A 634 37.24 49.86 -2.22
N ASP A 635 37.18 51.18 -2.12
CA ASP A 635 38.14 52.05 -1.42
C ASP A 635 37.68 52.41 0.01
N SER A 636 36.68 51.72 0.53
CA SER A 636 36.15 51.91 1.87
C SER A 636 37.22 51.68 2.94
N CYS A 637 37.11 52.42 4.01
CA CYS A 637 37.94 52.23 5.21
C CYS A 637 37.01 52.10 6.46
N PRO A 638 36.17 51.03 6.50
CA PRO A 638 35.23 50.89 7.60
C PRO A 638 35.94 50.59 8.91
N ASP A 639 35.35 51.07 10.02
CA ASP A 639 35.82 50.74 11.38
C ASP A 639 35.75 49.19 11.59
N LYS A 640 36.62 48.66 12.44
CA LYS A 640 36.66 47.22 12.77
C LYS A 640 35.39 46.70 13.47
N ASP A 641 34.58 47.60 14.01
CA ASP A 641 33.27 47.29 14.61
C ASP A 641 32.10 47.24 13.58
N MET A 642 32.41 47.41 12.29
CA MET A 642 31.42 47.36 11.24
C MET A 642 31.18 45.91 10.76
N ARG A 643 29.94 45.58 10.47
CA ARG A 643 29.56 44.33 9.80
C ARG A 643 28.57 44.65 8.68
N PHE A 644 28.62 43.84 7.62
CA PHE A 644 27.65 43.94 6.52
C PHE A 644 26.42 43.11 6.89
N VAL A 645 25.38 43.81 7.34
CA VAL A 645 24.19 43.20 7.93
C VAL A 645 23.03 43.25 6.96
N ALA A 646 22.44 42.08 6.68
CA ALA A 646 21.17 41.95 6.05
C ALA A 646 20.07 41.91 7.14
N SER A 647 19.16 42.86 7.12
CA SER A 647 18.14 43.04 8.15
C SER A 647 16.72 42.97 7.56
N LEU A 648 15.82 42.28 8.26
CA LEU A 648 14.40 42.24 8.02
C LEU A 648 13.69 42.60 9.33
N VAL A 649 12.95 43.69 9.37
CA VAL A 649 12.30 44.21 10.58
C VAL A 649 10.85 44.45 10.30
N ARG A 650 9.98 43.99 11.18
CA ARG A 650 8.52 44.16 11.02
C ARG A 650 8.17 45.67 11.03
N ASP A 651 7.55 46.11 9.94
CA ASP A 651 7.09 47.47 9.75
C ASP A 651 5.77 47.48 9.01
N LYS A 652 4.72 47.93 9.70
CA LYS A 652 3.35 47.95 9.13
C LYS A 652 3.17 49.01 8.01
N SER A 653 4.13 49.91 7.84
CA SER A 653 4.09 50.93 6.78
C SER A 653 4.49 50.35 5.39
N CYS A 654 5.22 49.23 5.39
CA CYS A 654 5.62 48.55 4.16
C CYS A 654 4.53 47.58 3.63
N ALA A 655 4.46 47.43 2.33
CA ALA A 655 3.45 46.55 1.65
C ALA A 655 3.59 45.08 2.09
N SER A 656 4.84 44.61 2.27
CA SER A 656 5.14 43.26 2.80
C SER A 656 4.90 43.12 4.31
N GLY A 657 4.68 44.25 5.04
CA GLY A 657 4.62 44.30 6.48
C GLY A 657 6.03 44.28 7.15
N TYR A 658 7.08 44.34 6.35
CA TYR A 658 8.48 44.32 6.82
C TYR A 658 9.33 45.32 6.02
N LYS A 659 10.28 45.93 6.69
CA LYS A 659 11.37 46.72 6.07
C LYS A 659 12.59 45.81 5.94
N ALA A 660 13.15 45.73 4.71
CA ALA A 660 14.35 44.97 4.41
C ALA A 660 15.47 45.88 3.99
N ARG A 661 16.67 45.72 4.58
CA ARG A 661 17.84 46.54 4.28
C ARG A 661 19.11 45.71 4.39
N ILE A 662 20.09 46.04 3.55
CA ILE A 662 21.44 45.47 3.58
C ILE A 662 22.40 46.64 3.59
N ALA A 663 23.21 46.76 4.65
CA ALA A 663 24.13 47.87 4.84
C ALA A 663 25.28 47.55 5.80
N LEU A 664 26.33 48.36 5.77
CA LEU A 664 27.30 48.37 6.83
C LEU A 664 26.68 48.94 8.11
N CYS A 665 26.73 48.16 9.16
CA CYS A 665 26.20 48.54 10.48
C CYS A 665 27.29 48.44 11.55
N LYS A 666 27.36 49.43 12.46
CA LYS A 666 28.21 49.36 13.60
C LYS A 666 27.64 48.41 14.64
N VAL A 667 28.42 47.40 15.06
CA VAL A 667 28.04 46.39 16.05
C VAL A 667 28.91 46.56 17.31
N GLY A 668 28.27 46.90 18.42
CA GLY A 668 28.96 47.03 19.71
C GLY A 668 29.33 45.68 20.34
N PRO A 669 30.13 45.67 21.41
CA PRO A 669 30.60 44.45 22.08
C PRO A 669 29.48 43.52 22.58
N GLU A 670 28.30 44.08 22.87
CA GLU A 670 27.10 43.32 23.32
C GLU A 670 26.34 42.64 22.15
N HIS A 671 26.68 42.99 20.92
CA HIS A 671 26.02 42.43 19.76
C HIS A 671 26.65 41.07 19.35
N PRO A 672 25.87 39.99 19.13
CA PRO A 672 26.47 38.70 18.81
C PRO A 672 27.40 38.71 17.59
N ALA A 673 27.10 39.51 16.57
CA ALA A 673 27.91 39.61 15.37
C ALA A 673 29.27 40.34 15.57
N HIS A 674 29.50 40.96 16.72
CA HIS A 674 30.77 41.64 17.01
C HIS A 674 31.97 40.67 16.99
N TRP A 675 31.74 39.44 17.45
CA TRP A 675 32.79 38.44 17.63
C TRP A 675 33.03 37.54 16.42
N LEU A 676 32.30 37.75 15.33
CA LEU A 676 32.48 36.99 14.09
C LEU A 676 33.86 37.23 13.49
N ARG A 677 34.50 36.17 12.99
CA ARG A 677 35.82 36.20 12.37
C ARG A 677 35.87 35.37 11.12
N GLY A 678 36.78 35.71 10.20
CA GLY A 678 37.00 34.94 8.98
C GLY A 678 35.71 34.81 8.18
N THR A 679 35.36 33.58 7.77
CA THR A 679 34.16 33.26 6.97
C THR A 679 32.92 32.94 7.81
N ASP A 680 32.94 33.27 9.13
CA ASP A 680 31.77 32.99 9.98
C ASP A 680 30.52 33.71 9.49
N ASN A 681 29.40 33.04 9.64
CA ASN A 681 28.08 33.60 9.44
C ASN A 681 27.30 33.62 10.76
N ALA A 682 26.37 34.56 10.88
CA ALA A 682 25.46 34.61 12.00
C ALA A 682 24.04 35.02 11.56
N ILE A 683 23.05 34.48 12.25
CA ILE A 683 21.68 34.97 12.20
C ILE A 683 21.17 35.21 13.61
N ILE A 684 20.47 36.30 13.80
CA ILE A 684 19.87 36.75 15.04
C ILE A 684 18.39 36.91 14.78
N ILE A 685 17.57 36.07 15.39
CA ILE A 685 16.13 36.03 15.15
C ILE A 685 15.40 36.48 16.42
N ARG A 686 14.52 37.46 16.31
CA ARG A 686 13.53 37.82 17.32
C ARG A 686 12.14 37.47 16.81
N SER A 687 11.32 36.92 17.69
CA SER A 687 9.97 36.52 17.35
C SER A 687 9.00 36.84 18.48
N LEU A 688 7.74 36.53 18.31
CA LEU A 688 6.69 36.68 19.32
C LEU A 688 7.02 35.86 20.59
N TYR A 689 7.51 34.64 20.41
CA TYR A 689 7.85 33.71 21.51
C TYR A 689 9.29 33.88 22.00
N HIS A 690 10.17 34.51 21.21
CA HIS A 690 11.57 34.73 21.51
C HIS A 690 11.93 36.22 21.46
N PRO A 691 11.48 37.00 22.45
CA PRO A 691 11.88 38.42 22.57
C PRO A 691 13.37 38.56 22.89
N THR A 692 13.96 37.64 23.67
CA THR A 692 15.40 37.41 23.72
C THR A 692 15.82 36.67 22.46
N PRO A 693 16.75 37.15 21.65
CA PRO A 693 17.02 36.65 20.34
C PRO A 693 17.54 35.19 20.35
N LEU A 694 17.12 34.41 19.42
CA LEU A 694 17.81 33.18 19.00
C LEU A 694 19.02 33.59 18.15
N VAL A 695 20.19 33.07 18.50
CA VAL A 695 21.43 33.35 17.79
C VAL A 695 22.02 32.05 17.28
N ILE A 696 22.27 31.98 15.98
CA ILE A 696 23.00 30.88 15.35
C ILE A 696 24.21 31.48 14.69
N LEU A 697 25.40 30.98 15.01
CA LEU A 697 26.66 31.45 14.46
C LEU A 697 27.60 30.26 14.22
N GLY A 698 28.49 30.41 13.26
CA GLY A 698 29.50 29.41 12.93
C GLY A 698 30.07 29.59 11.52
N PRO A 699 30.89 28.66 11.03
CA PRO A 699 31.49 28.75 9.72
C PRO A 699 30.44 28.75 8.61
N GLY A 700 30.48 29.73 7.71
CA GLY A 700 29.51 29.95 6.65
C GLY A 700 29.98 29.44 5.29
N GLU A 701 31.12 28.78 5.16
CA GLU A 701 31.72 28.35 3.92
C GLU A 701 32.47 27.01 4.06
N GLY A 702 32.50 26.23 3.00
CA GLY A 702 33.22 24.96 2.90
C GLY A 702 32.44 23.90 2.15
N ALA A 703 33.10 23.23 1.21
CA ALA A 703 32.46 22.18 0.38
C ALA A 703 31.98 20.99 1.24
N GLU A 704 32.72 20.61 2.26
CA GLU A 704 32.37 19.52 3.19
C GLU A 704 31.14 19.89 4.03
N LEU A 705 31.09 21.13 4.55
CA LEU A 705 29.94 21.64 5.30
C LEU A 705 28.68 21.67 4.43
N ALA A 706 28.80 22.19 3.23
CA ALA A 706 27.69 22.24 2.27
C ALA A 706 27.20 20.83 1.88
N ALA A 707 28.11 19.92 1.58
CA ALA A 707 27.76 18.54 1.25
C ALA A 707 27.12 17.81 2.44
N GLY A 708 27.58 18.05 3.66
CA GLY A 708 26.98 17.54 4.89
C GLY A 708 25.56 18.03 5.10
N SER A 709 25.30 19.32 4.85
CA SER A 709 23.96 19.92 4.93
C SER A 709 23.02 19.36 3.85
N ILE A 710 23.49 19.21 2.61
CA ILE A 710 22.72 18.54 1.53
C ILE A 710 22.39 17.10 1.93
N LEU A 711 23.34 16.36 2.48
CA LEU A 711 23.11 14.99 2.95
C LEU A 711 22.06 14.97 4.06
N ASN A 712 22.09 15.94 4.98
CA ASN A 712 21.07 16.08 6.01
C ASN A 712 19.69 16.35 5.42
N ASP A 713 19.57 17.26 4.45
CA ASP A 713 18.34 17.55 3.72
C ASP A 713 17.78 16.31 2.97
N ILE A 714 18.64 15.43 2.46
CA ILE A 714 18.23 14.16 1.83
C ILE A 714 17.71 13.17 2.88
N LEU A 715 18.30 13.16 4.07
CA LEU A 715 18.02 12.18 5.12
C LEU A 715 16.84 12.54 6.04
N LEU A 716 16.50 13.82 6.18
CA LEU A 716 15.29 14.26 6.89
C LEU A 716 14.03 13.84 6.14
#